data_d53b3fd6f2375503b725bdf0825d1c5e
#
_entry.id   d53b3fd6f2375503b725bdf0825d1c5e
#
_cell.length_a   1.000
_cell.length_b   1.000
_cell.length_c   1.000
_cell.angle_alpha   90.00
_cell.angle_beta   90.00
_cell.angle_gamma   90.00
#
_symmetry.space_group_name_H-M   'P 1'
#
loop_
_entity.id
_entity.type
_entity.pdbx_description
1 polymer ?
#
loop_
_entity_poly.entity_id
_entity_poly.type
_entity_poly.pdbx_seq_one_letter_code
_entity_poly.pdbx_strand_id
1 'polypeptide(L)'
;VLRILFLLAFPAVAMAQAIHAGLPPAGITYEALLKRLDTLKVDSATHRSVTGLFFEDGIYSITLDSGSVVFLEPVEGRRIAAIFRGTCNISFTPNHPTEVVNLGRFYNGKVFAKACTSAVFVFGDDRLVSLIEEFPTSPIGDLVLTKHVKAVRDLMLQDDPKQIDASVARFLLNRDTLPYMSINAYDMSLTAGEIDCYISHDPYMMEPFTLSFRDGKNGPKDMTFVNMCPDQERNVQVAADGSNSLDDVSTQRHTATCTIERSMKVRVVDDIAMTTLRADIRWLSMDVTSLVKVDSVFIDGQATTFFRAKDRSTFFVNIPVPMPKGQPFTMRAVYNGDLIRRVDDYTILRTSLDWIPSHSYFHKALYDMTFSYPASMTLVSLGKKVSTSTQDRMTVSRWVTEQPNSNNSFHIGLFKEKPLATPDGVPKCTLYHVADSYDHVDVIGTDIEQSLTFYTKLFGPPPINMLHATELPGTHGEAFPGLLHLSSLAFVSTADFFQEQFIAHEVAHQWWGISVKPLSYRDRWLSEGFSEYSCLMYSQLAAQETKKFFRLLEEYRKGIMSFGKKDIGKNLEPPAIALGYRVSSGAGLEFEAYNQFVYYKGAWVIHMLRNMMIDLATMREDAYMTVMREFYNRFKNRYASTEDFKTTIEQLTGADLGWFFDQWVYGNQLPTYRVAWKKEKQQDGMWKVTMRIRQQGVGEKFRMPVPVKIADEDGKAIRLRINVTSATNEVELPPVAFEPEEVVFNDLTSVLCDVKEERF
;
A
#
# COMPACT_ATOMS: atom_id res chain seq x y z
N VAL A 1 -53.95 28.95 -9.83
CA VAL A 1 -54.28 28.51 -8.50
C VAL A 1 -53.16 27.64 -8.01
N LEU A 2 -52.58 28.13 -7.05
CA LEU A 2 -51.62 27.78 -6.00
C LEU A 2 -50.15 27.64 -6.40
N ARG A 3 -49.46 28.74 -6.25
CA ARG A 3 -48.03 28.80 -5.93
C ARG A 3 -47.85 28.36 -4.49
N ILE A 4 -47.04 27.31 -4.28
CA ILE A 4 -46.35 27.13 -3.00
C ILE A 4 -44.86 27.30 -3.31
N LEU A 5 -44.37 28.47 -2.96
CA LEU A 5 -42.97 28.85 -3.00
C LEU A 5 -42.19 28.05 -1.98
N PHE A 6 -41.14 27.37 -2.43
CA PHE A 6 -40.03 26.99 -1.59
C PHE A 6 -39.25 28.25 -1.19
N LEU A 7 -39.53 28.75 -0.01
CA LEU A 7 -38.69 29.71 0.71
C LEU A 7 -38.07 28.98 1.89
N LEU A 8 -37.00 28.22 1.61
CA LEU A 8 -36.03 27.80 2.59
C LEU A 8 -34.63 28.13 2.05
N ALA A 9 -34.36 29.41 1.99
CA ALA A 9 -33.03 29.93 1.80
C ALA A 9 -32.77 30.97 2.90
N PHE A 10 -31.88 30.54 3.82
CA PHE A 10 -31.05 31.36 4.71
C PHE A 10 -31.69 32.08 5.90
N PRO A 11 -31.22 31.68 7.09
CA PRO A 11 -30.04 32.30 7.65
C PRO A 11 -29.14 31.28 8.38
N ALA A 12 -28.22 30.64 7.68
CA ALA A 12 -27.27 29.71 8.31
C ALA A 12 -25.91 30.35 8.64
N VAL A 13 -25.60 31.49 8.07
CA VAL A 13 -24.25 32.09 8.25
C VAL A 13 -24.18 33.00 9.50
N ALA A 14 -25.30 33.52 9.97
CA ALA A 14 -25.32 34.35 11.19
C ALA A 14 -25.56 33.55 12.48
N MET A 15 -26.02 32.28 12.42
CA MET A 15 -26.20 31.44 13.60
C MET A 15 -24.96 30.61 13.97
N ALA A 16 -23.97 30.48 13.10
CA ALA A 16 -22.75 29.71 13.42
C ALA A 16 -21.87 30.35 14.50
N GLN A 17 -22.05 31.64 14.78
CA GLN A 17 -21.31 32.32 15.87
C GLN A 17 -22.08 32.44 17.22
N ALA A 18 -23.32 32.03 17.28
CA ALA A 18 -24.17 32.25 18.50
C ALA A 18 -24.64 30.98 19.21
N ILE A 19 -24.29 29.78 18.74
CA ILE A 19 -24.68 28.52 19.42
C ILE A 19 -23.42 27.77 19.91
N HIS A 20 -22.49 28.44 20.53
CA HIS A 20 -21.43 27.83 21.35
C HIS A 20 -21.81 27.74 22.85
N ALA A 21 -23.06 27.57 23.17
CA ALA A 21 -23.49 27.18 24.50
C ALA A 21 -23.80 25.67 24.57
N GLY A 22 -23.06 24.85 23.82
CA GLY A 22 -22.97 23.40 24.01
C GLY A 22 -22.14 23.09 25.25
N LEU A 23 -22.48 22.03 25.97
CA LEU A 23 -21.70 21.51 27.10
C LEU A 23 -20.21 21.57 26.77
N PRO A 24 -19.36 22.06 27.68
CA PRO A 24 -17.93 22.08 27.45
C PRO A 24 -17.47 20.65 27.12
N PRO A 25 -16.56 20.47 26.13
CA PRO A 25 -16.08 19.14 25.79
C PRO A 25 -15.57 18.45 27.05
N ALA A 26 -15.93 17.19 27.22
CA ALA A 26 -15.46 16.41 28.38
C ALA A 26 -13.97 16.15 28.26
N GLY A 27 -13.14 17.02 28.85
CA GLY A 27 -11.69 16.96 28.83
C GLY A 27 -11.02 18.19 28.22
N ILE A 28 -9.72 18.10 27.96
CA ILE A 28 -8.94 19.17 27.34
C ILE A 28 -9.35 19.33 25.87
N THR A 29 -9.42 20.57 25.36
CA THR A 29 -9.62 20.81 23.93
C THR A 29 -8.33 20.54 23.15
N TYR A 30 -8.46 20.28 21.84
CA TYR A 30 -7.27 20.06 20.99
C TYR A 30 -6.31 21.26 21.02
N GLU A 31 -6.81 22.48 20.95
CA GLU A 31 -6.00 23.69 20.96
C GLU A 31 -5.31 23.91 22.31
N ALA A 32 -5.99 23.60 23.41
CA ALA A 32 -5.37 23.68 24.74
C ALA A 32 -4.27 22.62 24.91
N LEU A 33 -4.52 21.39 24.39
CA LEU A 33 -3.52 20.32 24.37
C LEU A 33 -2.31 20.71 23.53
N LEU A 34 -2.53 21.19 22.31
CA LEU A 34 -1.46 21.64 21.40
C LEU A 34 -0.58 22.71 22.09
N LYS A 35 -1.21 23.70 22.69
CA LYS A 35 -0.47 24.74 23.45
C LYS A 35 0.28 24.16 24.64
N ARG A 36 -0.29 23.20 25.37
CA ARG A 36 0.38 22.54 26.49
C ARG A 36 1.60 21.78 26.05
N LEU A 37 1.51 20.98 24.97
CA LEU A 37 2.63 20.22 24.41
C LEU A 37 3.74 21.13 23.89
N ASP A 38 3.39 22.22 23.22
CA ASP A 38 4.36 23.19 22.68
C ASP A 38 5.14 23.95 23.77
N THR A 39 4.57 24.06 24.97
CA THR A 39 5.19 24.78 26.10
C THR A 39 5.71 23.88 27.20
N LEU A 40 5.75 22.56 27.02
CA LEU A 40 6.25 21.59 28.00
C LEU A 40 7.67 21.94 28.45
N LYS A 41 7.90 21.83 29.76
CA LYS A 41 9.21 22.07 30.40
C LYS A 41 9.64 20.82 31.16
N VAL A 42 10.90 20.81 31.55
CA VAL A 42 11.48 19.80 32.44
C VAL A 42 10.90 19.98 33.83
N ASP A 43 10.47 18.89 34.45
CA ASP A 43 10.13 18.83 35.88
C ASP A 43 11.41 18.45 36.66
N SER A 44 12.18 19.45 37.07
CA SER A 44 13.47 19.25 37.74
C SER A 44 13.41 18.46 39.07
N ALA A 45 12.23 18.42 39.71
CA ALA A 45 12.01 17.64 40.93
C ALA A 45 12.02 16.13 40.67
N THR A 46 11.89 15.72 39.42
CA THR A 46 11.86 14.30 39.01
C THR A 46 13.21 13.73 38.59
N HIS A 47 14.26 14.54 38.63
CA HIS A 47 15.60 14.10 38.23
C HIS A 47 16.10 12.93 39.10
N ARG A 48 16.65 11.90 38.42
CA ARG A 48 17.20 10.68 39.01
C ARG A 48 18.52 10.30 38.34
N SER A 49 19.46 9.79 39.12
CA SER A 49 20.66 9.13 38.63
C SER A 49 20.32 7.63 38.46
N VAL A 50 20.45 7.12 37.24
CA VAL A 50 20.12 5.73 36.91
C VAL A 50 21.35 4.95 36.49
N THR A 51 21.38 3.65 36.85
CA THR A 51 22.48 2.76 36.48
C THR A 51 21.89 1.37 36.20
N GLY A 52 22.17 0.84 35.00
CA GLY A 52 21.75 -0.50 34.63
C GLY A 52 20.22 -0.67 34.46
N LEU A 53 19.47 0.40 34.18
CA LEU A 53 18.05 0.29 33.90
C LEU A 53 17.83 -0.37 32.55
N PHE A 54 17.10 -1.48 32.52
CA PHE A 54 16.75 -2.22 31.33
C PHE A 54 15.25 -2.10 31.04
N PHE A 55 14.89 -1.76 29.81
CA PHE A 55 13.52 -1.72 29.30
C PHE A 55 13.45 -2.48 27.99
N GLU A 56 12.44 -3.34 27.85
CA GLU A 56 12.18 -4.14 26.65
C GLU A 56 10.70 -4.02 26.25
N ASP A 57 10.46 -3.92 24.96
CA ASP A 57 9.10 -3.93 24.41
C ASP A 57 9.07 -4.64 23.05
N GLY A 58 8.74 -5.91 23.10
CA GLY A 58 8.63 -6.79 21.93
C GLY A 58 9.96 -6.99 21.22
N ILE A 59 10.22 -6.21 20.18
CA ILE A 59 11.37 -6.40 19.28
C ILE A 59 12.51 -5.40 19.50
N TYR A 60 12.36 -4.49 20.44
CA TYR A 60 13.43 -3.56 20.80
C TYR A 60 13.68 -3.54 22.29
N SER A 61 14.89 -3.19 22.65
CA SER A 61 15.27 -2.94 24.05
C SER A 61 16.20 -1.74 24.16
N ILE A 62 16.19 -1.12 25.34
CA ILE A 62 17.14 -0.08 25.72
C ILE A 62 17.69 -0.36 27.11
N THR A 63 19.01 -0.23 27.24
CA THR A 63 19.70 -0.28 28.52
C THR A 63 20.27 1.12 28.80
N LEU A 64 19.85 1.72 29.90
CA LEU A 64 20.46 2.95 30.41
C LEU A 64 21.59 2.56 31.35
N ASP A 65 22.84 2.46 30.84
CA ASP A 65 23.97 1.90 31.57
C ASP A 65 24.38 2.79 32.76
N SER A 66 24.50 4.10 32.54
CA SER A 66 24.82 5.08 33.56
C SER A 66 24.49 6.48 33.07
N GLY A 67 23.74 7.23 33.87
CA GLY A 67 23.37 8.60 33.49
C GLY A 67 22.27 9.20 34.36
N SER A 68 21.64 10.22 33.80
CA SER A 68 20.58 11.00 34.43
C SER A 68 19.30 10.92 33.62
N VAL A 69 18.16 10.67 34.30
CA VAL A 69 16.82 10.77 33.74
C VAL A 69 16.03 11.89 34.39
N VAL A 70 15.26 12.61 33.61
CA VAL A 70 14.31 13.61 34.10
C VAL A 70 13.02 13.55 33.27
N PHE A 71 11.89 13.65 33.93
CA PHE A 71 10.59 13.76 33.23
C PHE A 71 10.28 15.20 32.81
N LEU A 72 9.45 15.36 31.83
CA LEU A 72 8.77 16.61 31.55
C LEU A 72 7.55 16.77 32.46
N GLU A 73 7.06 18.01 32.56
CA GLU A 73 5.83 18.32 33.30
C GLU A 73 4.66 17.42 32.83
N PRO A 74 3.80 16.99 33.76
CA PRO A 74 2.68 16.10 33.38
C PRO A 74 1.67 16.82 32.47
N VAL A 75 1.08 16.05 31.57
CA VAL A 75 -0.02 16.48 30.70
C VAL A 75 -1.30 15.77 31.19
N GLU A 76 -2.32 16.52 31.53
CA GLU A 76 -3.57 15.99 32.12
C GLU A 76 -3.32 15.02 33.31
N GLY A 77 -2.33 15.36 34.14
CA GLY A 77 -1.94 14.55 35.30
C GLY A 77 -1.10 13.31 35.01
N ARG A 78 -0.72 13.07 33.76
CA ARG A 78 0.07 11.92 33.33
C ARG A 78 1.47 12.33 32.93
N ARG A 79 2.46 11.52 33.29
CA ARG A 79 3.82 11.62 32.73
C ARG A 79 3.82 10.94 31.37
N ILE A 80 4.24 11.67 30.35
CA ILE A 80 4.23 11.18 28.96
C ILE A 80 5.57 11.33 28.26
N ALA A 81 6.57 11.93 28.91
CA ALA A 81 7.87 12.12 28.28
C ALA A 81 9.00 12.17 29.30
N ALA A 82 10.17 11.68 28.88
CA ALA A 82 11.40 11.70 29.66
C ALA A 82 12.61 12.02 28.77
N ILE A 83 13.67 12.51 29.39
CA ILE A 83 14.98 12.77 28.78
C ILE A 83 16.02 11.99 29.56
N PHE A 84 16.87 11.22 28.88
CA PHE A 84 18.04 10.56 29.42
C PHE A 84 19.31 11.20 28.85
N ARG A 85 20.31 11.38 29.70
CA ARG A 85 21.66 11.72 29.31
C ARG A 85 22.69 10.86 30.05
N GLY A 86 23.54 10.16 29.29
CA GLY A 86 24.50 9.21 29.78
C GLY A 86 24.77 8.12 28.74
N THR A 87 25.48 7.08 29.14
CA THR A 87 25.70 5.93 28.26
C THR A 87 24.49 5.04 28.23
N CYS A 88 24.03 4.70 27.04
CA CYS A 88 22.92 3.81 26.79
C CYS A 88 23.23 2.89 25.62
N ASN A 89 22.54 1.73 25.58
CA ASN A 89 22.56 0.81 24.46
C ASN A 89 21.13 0.57 23.99
N ILE A 90 20.94 0.62 22.68
CA ILE A 90 19.66 0.35 22.07
C ILE A 90 19.79 -0.82 21.09
N SER A 91 18.83 -1.73 21.12
CA SER A 91 18.77 -2.83 20.16
C SER A 91 17.40 -2.93 19.52
N PHE A 92 17.37 -3.46 18.29
CA PHE A 92 16.18 -3.74 17.56
C PHE A 92 16.36 -5.03 16.76
N THR A 93 15.49 -6.01 16.96
CA THR A 93 15.57 -7.33 16.35
C THR A 93 14.37 -7.56 15.45
N PRO A 94 14.55 -7.47 14.10
CA PRO A 94 13.46 -7.77 13.18
C PRO A 94 13.00 -9.23 13.32
N ASN A 95 11.70 -9.45 13.40
CA ASN A 95 11.10 -10.79 13.43
C ASN A 95 10.53 -11.25 12.09
N HIS A 96 10.52 -10.41 11.06
CA HIS A 96 10.07 -10.76 9.73
C HIS A 96 11.24 -10.95 8.75
N PRO A 97 11.29 -12.05 7.95
CA PRO A 97 12.42 -12.35 7.06
C PRO A 97 12.78 -11.21 6.10
N THR A 98 11.77 -10.58 5.50
CA THR A 98 11.96 -9.45 4.59
C THR A 98 12.62 -8.25 5.29
N GLU A 99 12.27 -7.97 6.54
CA GLU A 99 12.85 -6.88 7.28
C GLU A 99 14.28 -7.18 7.73
N VAL A 100 14.60 -8.44 8.03
CA VAL A 100 15.99 -8.88 8.26
C VAL A 100 16.84 -8.62 7.00
N VAL A 101 16.32 -8.97 5.83
CA VAL A 101 16.99 -8.70 4.54
C VAL A 101 17.11 -7.18 4.33
N ASN A 102 16.06 -6.42 4.59
CA ASN A 102 16.06 -4.98 4.43
C ASN A 102 17.02 -4.27 5.39
N LEU A 103 17.08 -4.68 6.65
CA LEU A 103 18.06 -4.18 7.61
C LEU A 103 19.50 -4.42 7.12
N GLY A 104 19.78 -5.59 6.55
CA GLY A 104 21.07 -5.95 5.98
C GLY A 104 21.51 -5.05 4.81
N ARG A 105 20.58 -4.41 4.10
CA ARG A 105 20.90 -3.44 3.03
C ARG A 105 21.51 -2.14 3.57
N PHE A 106 21.19 -1.75 4.78
CA PHE A 106 21.56 -0.47 5.38
C PHE A 106 22.52 -0.62 6.57
N TYR A 107 22.38 -1.72 7.28
CA TYR A 107 23.15 -2.04 8.46
C TYR A 107 23.70 -3.45 8.33
N ASN A 108 25.00 -3.60 8.28
CA ASN A 108 25.66 -4.89 8.07
C ASN A 108 25.42 -5.86 9.24
N GLY A 109 24.21 -6.36 9.39
CA GLY A 109 23.79 -7.25 10.47
C GLY A 109 22.30 -7.60 10.40
N LYS A 110 21.91 -8.62 11.16
CA LYS A 110 20.53 -9.07 11.28
C LYS A 110 19.80 -8.45 12.49
N VAL A 111 20.54 -7.84 13.39
CA VAL A 111 20.06 -7.16 14.59
C VAL A 111 20.74 -5.80 14.61
N PHE A 112 19.96 -4.76 14.80
CA PHE A 112 20.52 -3.45 15.07
C PHE A 112 20.88 -3.37 16.56
N ALA A 113 22.10 -3.02 16.90
CA ALA A 113 22.54 -2.82 18.28
C ALA A 113 23.62 -1.74 18.33
N LYS A 114 23.37 -0.66 19.08
CA LYS A 114 24.27 0.49 19.16
C LYS A 114 24.27 1.15 20.53
N ALA A 115 25.44 1.66 20.91
CA ALA A 115 25.59 2.58 22.03
C ALA A 115 25.15 3.99 21.63
N CYS A 116 24.59 4.73 22.57
CA CYS A 116 24.16 6.12 22.45
C CYS A 116 24.57 6.92 23.69
N THR A 117 24.56 8.26 23.60
CA THR A 117 24.93 9.13 24.69
C THR A 117 23.77 9.92 25.28
N SER A 118 22.64 9.92 24.63
CA SER A 118 21.38 10.47 25.13
C SER A 118 20.17 9.88 24.37
N ALA A 119 19.04 9.90 25.02
CA ALA A 119 17.77 9.52 24.42
C ALA A 119 16.61 10.36 24.96
N VAL A 120 15.62 10.60 24.14
CA VAL A 120 14.34 11.20 24.54
C VAL A 120 13.23 10.23 24.28
N PHE A 121 12.22 10.26 25.14
CA PHE A 121 11.13 9.31 25.15
C PHE A 121 9.80 10.05 25.17
N VAL A 122 8.82 9.55 24.40
CA VAL A 122 7.40 9.86 24.52
C VAL A 122 6.67 8.53 24.68
N PHE A 123 5.81 8.40 25.69
CA PHE A 123 5.16 7.13 26.02
C PHE A 123 3.70 7.31 26.43
N GLY A 124 2.89 6.28 26.20
CA GLY A 124 1.46 6.26 26.46
C GLY A 124 1.05 5.49 27.73
N ASP A 125 1.98 4.77 28.36
CA ASP A 125 1.76 4.00 29.60
C ASP A 125 2.84 4.24 30.66
N ASP A 126 2.67 3.64 31.83
CA ASP A 126 3.54 3.87 32.99
C ASP A 126 4.68 2.82 33.12
N ARG A 127 4.91 1.92 32.14
CA ARG A 127 5.93 0.87 32.25
C ARG A 127 7.34 1.43 32.48
N LEU A 128 7.76 2.38 31.63
CA LEU A 128 9.07 3.02 31.77
C LEU A 128 9.10 3.95 32.99
N VAL A 129 7.99 4.64 33.29
CA VAL A 129 7.88 5.51 34.49
C VAL A 129 8.13 4.71 35.74
N SER A 130 7.49 3.57 35.92
CA SER A 130 7.65 2.70 37.09
C SER A 130 9.10 2.27 37.32
N LEU A 131 9.79 1.86 36.24
CA LEU A 131 11.21 1.46 36.32
C LEU A 131 12.12 2.64 36.71
N ILE A 132 11.88 3.84 36.18
CA ILE A 132 12.67 5.01 36.51
C ILE A 132 12.40 5.42 37.96
N GLU A 133 11.18 5.32 38.45
CA GLU A 133 10.79 5.70 39.79
C GLU A 133 11.36 4.81 40.92
N GLU A 134 11.91 3.66 40.59
CA GLU A 134 12.66 2.82 41.55
C GLU A 134 13.99 3.48 42.02
N PHE A 135 14.55 4.40 41.23
CA PHE A 135 15.75 5.12 41.55
C PHE A 135 15.46 6.36 42.43
N PRO A 136 16.32 6.70 43.39
CA PRO A 136 16.11 7.88 44.24
C PRO A 136 16.23 9.18 43.44
N THR A 137 15.47 10.18 43.82
CA THR A 137 15.61 11.54 43.29
C THR A 137 16.93 12.15 43.67
N SER A 138 17.52 12.95 42.78
CA SER A 138 18.78 13.65 42.98
C SER A 138 18.72 15.06 42.37
N PRO A 139 19.55 16.01 42.80
CA PRO A 139 19.59 17.34 42.19
C PRO A 139 19.96 17.29 40.71
N ILE A 140 19.27 18.08 39.86
CA ILE A 140 19.51 18.11 38.41
C ILE A 140 20.87 18.74 38.03
N GLY A 141 21.48 19.54 38.91
CA GLY A 141 22.73 20.21 38.60
C GLY A 141 22.64 21.15 37.39
N ASP A 142 23.77 21.29 36.68
CA ASP A 142 23.93 22.19 35.52
C ASP A 142 23.57 21.51 34.18
N LEU A 143 22.65 20.55 34.17
CA LEU A 143 22.22 19.84 32.94
C LEU A 143 21.54 20.79 31.96
N VAL A 144 22.15 20.96 30.77
CA VAL A 144 21.56 21.73 29.68
C VAL A 144 20.72 20.77 28.80
N LEU A 145 19.40 20.94 28.85
CA LEU A 145 18.46 20.04 28.21
C LEU A 145 17.62 20.66 27.05
N THR A 146 17.95 21.90 26.65
CA THR A 146 17.17 22.65 25.64
C THR A 146 16.97 21.90 24.34
N LYS A 147 18.02 21.28 23.79
CA LYS A 147 17.94 20.47 22.58
C LYS A 147 17.00 19.27 22.77
N HIS A 148 17.09 18.59 23.90
CA HIS A 148 16.29 17.38 24.17
C HIS A 148 14.82 17.71 24.43
N VAL A 149 14.51 18.83 25.08
CA VAL A 149 13.13 19.32 25.21
C VAL A 149 12.52 19.61 23.84
N LYS A 150 13.32 20.28 22.96
CA LYS A 150 12.86 20.48 21.57
C LYS A 150 12.59 19.14 20.88
N ALA A 151 13.49 18.18 21.00
CA ALA A 151 13.35 16.87 20.40
C ALA A 151 12.13 16.09 20.93
N VAL A 152 11.81 16.16 22.21
CA VAL A 152 10.57 15.61 22.77
C VAL A 152 9.34 16.25 22.13
N ARG A 153 9.37 17.59 21.97
CA ARG A 153 8.26 18.27 21.29
C ARG A 153 8.14 17.86 19.82
N ASP A 154 9.27 17.72 19.12
CA ASP A 154 9.32 17.29 17.72
C ASP A 154 8.76 15.86 17.52
N LEU A 155 8.87 14.98 18.55
CA LEU A 155 8.22 13.66 18.54
C LEU A 155 6.68 13.73 18.71
N MET A 156 6.18 14.76 19.36
CA MET A 156 4.74 14.91 19.63
C MET A 156 4.05 15.86 18.66
N LEU A 157 4.81 16.73 18.00
CA LEU A 157 4.28 17.80 17.16
C LEU A 157 4.88 17.74 15.77
N GLN A 158 4.06 17.97 14.77
CA GLN A 158 4.53 18.19 13.40
C GLN A 158 4.81 19.69 13.23
N ASP A 159 5.96 20.04 12.64
CA ASP A 159 6.51 21.41 12.71
C ASP A 159 5.76 22.46 11.87
N ASP A 160 5.31 22.12 10.66
CA ASP A 160 4.66 23.11 9.79
C ASP A 160 3.55 22.49 8.93
N PRO A 161 2.31 22.91 9.12
CA PRO A 161 1.79 23.72 10.24
C PRO A 161 1.76 22.91 11.52
N LYS A 162 1.94 23.58 12.67
CA LYS A 162 1.94 22.91 13.97
C LYS A 162 0.65 22.17 14.23
N GLN A 163 0.77 20.87 14.42
CA GLN A 163 -0.31 19.99 14.88
C GLN A 163 0.27 18.90 15.77
N ILE A 164 -0.58 18.31 16.58
CA ILE A 164 -0.20 17.14 17.38
C ILE A 164 -0.11 15.95 16.44
N ASP A 165 0.91 15.09 16.62
CA ASP A 165 0.96 13.80 15.95
C ASP A 165 -0.35 13.04 16.17
N ALA A 166 -0.85 12.33 15.15
CA ALA A 166 -2.18 11.73 15.18
C ALA A 166 -2.36 10.70 16.30
N SER A 167 -1.34 9.85 16.51
CA SER A 167 -1.38 8.83 17.57
C SER A 167 -1.25 9.45 18.96
N VAL A 168 -0.38 10.45 19.11
CA VAL A 168 -0.26 11.22 20.36
C VAL A 168 -1.55 11.96 20.68
N ALA A 169 -2.18 12.60 19.70
CA ALA A 169 -3.46 13.25 19.88
C ALA A 169 -4.53 12.25 20.32
N ARG A 170 -4.56 11.07 19.67
CA ARG A 170 -5.56 10.03 19.92
C ARG A 170 -5.47 9.51 21.35
N PHE A 171 -4.28 9.12 21.85
CA PHE A 171 -4.20 8.60 23.21
C PHE A 171 -4.38 9.68 24.29
N LEU A 172 -3.94 10.93 24.06
CA LEU A 172 -4.10 12.01 25.03
C LEU A 172 -5.54 12.52 25.11
N LEU A 173 -6.18 12.78 23.96
CA LEU A 173 -7.55 13.29 23.90
C LEU A 173 -8.58 12.27 24.37
N ASN A 174 -8.35 10.99 24.07
CA ASN A 174 -9.24 9.90 24.51
C ASN A 174 -8.87 9.34 25.89
N ARG A 175 -7.75 9.79 26.49
CA ARG A 175 -7.23 9.30 27.77
C ARG A 175 -6.88 7.81 27.77
N ASP A 176 -6.48 7.29 26.62
CA ASP A 176 -6.08 5.90 26.47
C ASP A 176 -4.75 5.64 27.18
N THR A 177 -4.63 4.48 27.83
CA THR A 177 -3.38 3.97 28.38
C THR A 177 -2.94 2.81 27.51
N LEU A 178 -1.98 3.05 26.62
CA LEU A 178 -1.53 2.10 25.62
C LEU A 178 0.00 1.98 25.62
N PRO A 179 0.56 0.85 25.18
CA PRO A 179 1.99 0.65 25.08
C PRO A 179 2.64 1.47 23.95
N TYR A 180 2.22 2.73 23.79
CA TYR A 180 2.85 3.66 22.86
C TYR A 180 4.23 4.04 23.37
N MET A 181 5.24 3.99 22.49
CA MET A 181 6.59 4.43 22.78
C MET A 181 7.22 5.06 21.53
N SER A 182 7.82 6.23 21.71
CA SER A 182 8.60 6.90 20.68
C SER A 182 9.92 7.33 21.27
N ILE A 183 11.01 6.87 20.69
CA ILE A 183 12.39 7.06 21.18
C ILE A 183 13.20 7.73 20.09
N ASN A 184 13.90 8.81 20.42
CA ASN A 184 14.98 9.33 19.59
C ASN A 184 16.29 9.26 20.38
N ALA A 185 17.23 8.46 19.88
CA ALA A 185 18.55 8.24 20.47
C ALA A 185 19.62 8.91 19.61
N TYR A 186 20.55 9.58 20.24
CA TYR A 186 21.51 10.50 19.62
C TYR A 186 22.94 10.04 19.77
N ASP A 187 23.78 10.59 18.87
CA ASP A 187 25.22 10.46 18.88
C ASP A 187 25.70 9.01 18.83
N MET A 188 25.06 8.23 17.94
CA MET A 188 25.50 6.87 17.67
C MET A 188 26.63 6.88 16.66
N SER A 189 27.74 6.18 16.95
CA SER A 189 28.86 6.01 16.04
C SER A 189 28.62 4.81 15.12
N LEU A 190 28.54 5.07 13.82
CA LEU A 190 28.65 4.05 12.76
C LEU A 190 29.93 4.26 11.97
N THR A 191 30.32 3.24 11.19
CA THR A 191 31.47 3.31 10.26
C THR A 191 31.40 4.49 9.28
N ALA A 192 30.19 5.01 9.02
CA ALA A 192 29.92 6.13 8.13
C ALA A 192 29.82 7.51 8.84
N GLY A 193 29.90 7.58 10.17
CA GLY A 193 29.78 8.82 10.96
C GLY A 193 28.75 8.72 12.09
N GLU A 194 28.45 9.87 12.72
CA GLU A 194 27.42 9.96 13.76
C GLU A 194 26.02 9.89 13.13
N ILE A 195 25.14 9.10 13.72
CA ILE A 195 23.74 9.00 13.32
C ILE A 195 22.83 9.13 14.54
N ASP A 196 21.63 9.59 14.26
CA ASP A 196 20.51 9.52 15.18
C ASP A 196 19.62 8.32 14.82
N CYS A 197 19.03 7.69 15.84
CA CYS A 197 18.12 6.58 15.67
C CYS A 197 16.76 6.93 16.26
N TYR A 198 15.73 6.66 15.48
CA TYR A 198 14.34 6.77 15.89
C TYR A 198 13.71 5.38 15.94
N ILE A 199 13.15 5.02 17.10
CA ILE A 199 12.35 3.81 17.30
C ILE A 199 10.97 4.24 17.76
N SER A 200 9.94 3.63 17.16
CA SER A 200 8.56 3.81 17.57
C SER A 200 7.88 2.48 17.77
N HIS A 201 7.12 2.36 18.85
CA HIS A 201 6.03 1.39 19.00
C HIS A 201 4.72 2.17 19.04
N ASP A 202 3.97 2.13 17.95
CA ASP A 202 2.69 2.79 17.80
C ASP A 202 1.56 1.75 17.67
N PRO A 203 0.80 1.45 18.74
CA PRO A 203 -0.21 0.41 18.74
C PRO A 203 -1.43 0.72 17.85
N TYR A 204 -1.55 1.93 17.33
CA TYR A 204 -2.60 2.30 16.38
C TYR A 204 -2.25 1.96 14.92
N MET A 205 -0.97 1.65 14.66
CA MET A 205 -0.51 1.31 13.33
C MET A 205 -0.60 -0.20 13.08
N MET A 206 -0.91 -0.60 11.85
CA MET A 206 -0.87 -2.02 11.44
C MET A 206 0.51 -2.65 11.63
N GLU A 207 1.54 -1.84 11.45
CA GLU A 207 2.93 -2.20 11.69
C GLU A 207 3.46 -1.30 12.79
N PRO A 208 3.20 -1.67 14.05
CA PRO A 208 3.42 -0.79 15.18
C PRO A 208 4.90 -0.49 15.45
N PHE A 209 5.85 -1.31 15.01
CA PHE A 209 7.25 -1.07 15.29
C PHE A 209 7.98 -0.48 14.09
N THR A 210 8.67 0.64 14.32
CA THR A 210 9.49 1.33 13.31
C THR A 210 10.90 1.56 13.84
N LEU A 211 11.90 1.30 13.00
CA LEU A 211 13.28 1.72 13.19
C LEU A 211 13.69 2.61 12.03
N SER A 212 14.17 3.81 12.33
CA SER A 212 14.68 4.76 11.34
C SER A 212 16.05 5.28 11.74
N PHE A 213 16.90 5.54 10.75
CA PHE A 213 18.21 6.17 10.95
C PHE A 213 18.25 7.51 10.24
N ARG A 214 18.93 8.49 10.83
CA ARG A 214 19.24 9.77 10.21
C ARG A 214 20.75 9.90 10.13
N ASP A 215 21.32 10.04 8.94
CA ASP A 215 22.71 10.42 8.76
C ASP A 215 22.88 11.91 9.07
N GLY A 216 23.64 12.23 10.12
CA GLY A 216 23.87 13.61 10.58
C GLY A 216 24.58 14.52 9.58
N LYS A 217 25.16 13.98 8.48
CA LYS A 217 25.94 14.78 7.52
C LYS A 217 25.09 15.48 6.46
N ASN A 218 23.93 14.93 6.10
CA ASN A 218 23.15 15.38 4.93
C ASN A 218 21.74 15.90 5.26
N GLY A 219 21.36 15.92 6.52
CA GLY A 219 20.08 16.46 7.00
C GLY A 219 18.87 15.54 6.77
N PRO A 220 17.62 16.07 6.86
CA PRO A 220 16.41 15.24 6.92
C PRO A 220 16.08 14.42 5.65
N LYS A 221 16.82 14.64 4.56
CA LYS A 221 16.59 13.94 3.27
C LYS A 221 17.18 12.53 3.22
N ASP A 222 18.04 12.17 4.17
CA ASP A 222 18.74 10.88 4.16
C ASP A 222 18.23 9.93 5.25
N MET A 223 16.95 10.00 5.57
CA MET A 223 16.33 9.05 6.50
C MET A 223 16.19 7.69 5.83
N THR A 224 16.85 6.70 6.37
CA THR A 224 16.66 5.30 6.01
C THR A 224 15.59 4.73 6.92
N PHE A 225 14.50 4.26 6.33
CA PHE A 225 13.39 3.68 7.07
C PHE A 225 13.46 2.15 7.03
N VAL A 226 13.45 1.55 8.20
CA VAL A 226 13.22 0.12 8.35
C VAL A 226 11.96 -0.02 9.21
N ASN A 227 10.81 -0.30 8.60
CA ASN A 227 9.59 -0.61 9.33
C ASN A 227 9.56 -2.10 9.65
N MET A 228 9.13 -2.43 10.84
CA MET A 228 9.12 -3.80 11.32
C MET A 228 7.71 -4.16 11.76
N CYS A 229 7.22 -5.29 11.24
CA CYS A 229 6.00 -5.86 11.76
C CYS A 229 6.23 -6.48 13.13
N PRO A 230 5.27 -6.39 14.03
CA PRO A 230 5.16 -7.30 15.13
C PRO A 230 4.83 -8.69 14.60
N ASP A 231 4.87 -9.66 15.50
CA ASP A 231 4.59 -11.06 15.21
C ASP A 231 3.47 -11.28 14.19
N GLN A 232 3.66 -12.23 13.29
CA GLN A 232 2.64 -12.74 12.37
C GLN A 232 1.32 -13.12 13.07
N GLU A 233 1.34 -13.31 14.40
CA GLU A 233 0.20 -13.60 15.24
C GLU A 233 -0.72 -12.39 15.50
N ARG A 234 -0.27 -11.17 15.32
CA ARG A 234 -1.17 -10.02 15.24
C ARG A 234 -1.80 -9.91 13.86
N ASN A 235 -2.50 -10.95 13.46
CA ASN A 235 -3.45 -10.87 12.36
C ASN A 235 -4.44 -9.77 12.70
N VAL A 236 -4.25 -8.58 12.15
CA VAL A 236 -5.29 -7.56 12.12
C VAL A 236 -6.44 -8.19 11.34
N GLN A 237 -7.42 -8.73 12.07
CA GLN A 237 -8.58 -9.31 11.44
C GLN A 237 -9.38 -8.15 10.86
N VAL A 238 -9.32 -8.03 9.54
CA VAL A 238 -10.13 -7.06 8.82
C VAL A 238 -11.49 -7.70 8.57
N ALA A 239 -12.53 -7.12 9.13
CA ALA A 239 -13.91 -7.56 8.92
C ALA A 239 -14.35 -7.28 7.47
N ALA A 240 -15.49 -7.84 7.06
CA ALA A 240 -16.03 -7.66 5.71
C ALA A 240 -16.34 -6.19 5.36
N ASP A 241 -16.67 -5.36 6.36
CA ASP A 241 -16.89 -3.91 6.24
C ASP A 241 -15.57 -3.10 6.22
N GLY A 242 -14.41 -3.76 6.30
CA GLY A 242 -13.11 -3.13 6.36
C GLY A 242 -12.68 -2.66 7.76
N SER A 243 -13.52 -2.80 8.79
CA SER A 243 -13.13 -2.47 10.17
C SER A 243 -12.10 -3.46 10.71
N ASN A 244 -11.26 -3.00 11.60
CA ASN A 244 -10.25 -3.80 12.27
C ASN A 244 -10.16 -3.45 13.76
N SER A 245 -9.39 -4.19 14.52
CA SER A 245 -9.26 -4.02 15.97
C SER A 245 -8.61 -2.69 16.39
N LEU A 246 -8.05 -1.94 15.47
CA LEU A 246 -7.38 -0.66 15.71
C LEU A 246 -8.31 0.54 15.49
N ASP A 247 -9.44 0.32 14.83
CA ASP A 247 -10.37 1.39 14.48
C ASP A 247 -11.23 1.81 15.67
N ASP A 248 -11.53 3.11 15.75
CA ASP A 248 -12.47 3.66 16.73
C ASP A 248 -13.91 3.43 16.31
N VAL A 249 -14.17 3.47 15.01
CA VAL A 249 -15.50 3.34 14.40
C VAL A 249 -15.44 2.49 13.13
N SER A 250 -16.53 1.83 12.80
CA SER A 250 -16.79 1.34 11.44
C SER A 250 -17.71 2.31 10.71
N THR A 251 -17.51 2.46 9.41
CA THR A 251 -18.37 3.29 8.55
C THR A 251 -19.22 2.39 7.68
N GLN A 252 -20.53 2.60 7.68
CA GLN A 252 -21.47 1.78 6.92
C GLN A 252 -21.86 2.44 5.59
N ARG A 253 -22.08 3.77 5.61
CA ARG A 253 -22.62 4.48 4.44
C ARG A 253 -22.24 5.95 4.44
N HIS A 254 -21.94 6.46 3.26
CA HIS A 254 -21.95 7.89 2.94
C HIS A 254 -23.23 8.22 2.16
N THR A 255 -23.94 9.27 2.58
CA THR A 255 -25.06 9.84 1.84
C THR A 255 -24.71 11.29 1.56
N ALA A 256 -24.15 11.52 0.38
CA ALA A 256 -23.55 12.81 0.08
C ALA A 256 -24.25 13.57 -1.05
N THR A 257 -24.38 14.87 -0.87
CA THR A 257 -24.76 15.81 -1.94
C THR A 257 -23.55 16.63 -2.31
N CYS A 258 -23.12 16.49 -3.56
CA CYS A 258 -21.97 17.17 -4.14
C CYS A 258 -22.45 18.18 -5.18
N THR A 259 -22.25 19.46 -4.93
CA THR A 259 -22.56 20.54 -5.87
C THR A 259 -21.28 21.03 -6.54
N ILE A 260 -21.23 20.90 -7.86
CA ILE A 260 -20.13 21.34 -8.71
C ILE A 260 -20.59 22.61 -9.43
N GLU A 261 -19.98 23.74 -9.10
CA GLU A 261 -20.27 25.02 -9.73
C GLU A 261 -19.73 25.10 -11.16
N ARG A 262 -20.15 26.09 -11.92
CA ARG A 262 -19.54 26.40 -13.23
C ARG A 262 -18.05 26.75 -13.16
N SER A 263 -17.62 27.26 -12.02
CA SER A 263 -16.22 27.54 -11.68
C SER A 263 -15.40 26.29 -11.40
N MET A 264 -16.00 25.10 -11.37
CA MET A 264 -15.44 23.81 -10.91
C MET A 264 -15.17 23.76 -9.39
N LYS A 265 -15.59 24.73 -8.62
CA LYS A 265 -15.60 24.61 -7.16
C LYS A 265 -16.61 23.57 -6.73
N VAL A 266 -16.21 22.78 -5.73
CA VAL A 266 -17.01 21.69 -5.20
C VAL A 266 -17.45 22.03 -3.77
N ARG A 267 -18.72 21.81 -3.49
CA ARG A 267 -19.27 21.82 -2.12
C ARG A 267 -19.94 20.49 -1.84
N VAL A 268 -19.64 19.92 -0.69
CA VAL A 268 -20.16 18.61 -0.28
C VAL A 268 -20.84 18.72 1.08
N VAL A 269 -21.98 18.08 1.21
CA VAL A 269 -22.64 17.77 2.45
C VAL A 269 -22.71 16.26 2.51
N ASP A 270 -22.03 15.64 3.47
CA ASP A 270 -21.90 14.20 3.60
C ASP A 270 -22.42 13.74 4.97
N ASP A 271 -23.47 12.94 4.97
CA ASP A 271 -24.00 12.23 6.13
C ASP A 271 -23.38 10.84 6.20
N ILE A 272 -22.54 10.62 7.18
CA ILE A 272 -21.73 9.41 7.35
C ILE A 272 -22.33 8.58 8.50
N ALA A 273 -22.94 7.45 8.15
CA ALA A 273 -23.44 6.50 9.13
C ALA A 273 -22.30 5.65 9.68
N MET A 274 -22.09 5.68 10.98
CA MET A 274 -21.00 5.05 11.70
C MET A 274 -21.48 4.24 12.90
N THR A 275 -20.65 3.29 13.36
CA THR A 275 -20.85 2.54 14.61
C THR A 275 -19.54 2.50 15.39
N THR A 276 -19.60 2.77 16.70
CA THR A 276 -18.44 2.73 17.57
C THR A 276 -17.91 1.30 17.74
N LEU A 277 -16.62 1.11 17.61
CA LEU A 277 -15.94 -0.18 17.81
C LEU A 277 -15.35 -0.32 19.22
N ARG A 278 -15.17 0.80 19.91
CA ARG A 278 -14.77 0.85 21.32
C ARG A 278 -15.64 1.84 22.10
N ALA A 279 -15.62 1.76 23.42
CA ALA A 279 -16.35 2.67 24.30
C ALA A 279 -15.56 3.96 24.56
N ASP A 280 -16.27 4.98 25.04
CA ASP A 280 -15.74 6.21 25.62
C ASP A 280 -14.87 7.07 24.68
N ILE A 281 -15.08 6.95 23.35
CA ILE A 281 -14.43 7.82 22.37
C ILE A 281 -14.87 9.26 22.62
N ARG A 282 -13.90 10.16 22.81
CA ARG A 282 -14.10 11.60 23.02
C ARG A 282 -13.74 12.41 21.79
N TRP A 283 -12.77 11.94 21.06
CA TRP A 283 -12.29 12.56 19.84
C TRP A 283 -12.07 11.49 18.76
N LEU A 284 -12.62 11.75 17.60
CA LEU A 284 -12.48 10.91 16.42
C LEU A 284 -11.55 11.58 15.42
N SER A 285 -10.51 10.88 14.95
CA SER A 285 -9.68 11.34 13.84
C SER A 285 -10.31 10.94 12.52
N MET A 286 -10.38 11.88 11.58
CA MET A 286 -10.87 11.68 10.23
C MET A 286 -9.88 12.26 9.24
N ASP A 287 -9.77 11.65 8.05
CA ASP A 287 -8.94 12.15 6.97
C ASP A 287 -9.79 12.57 5.77
N VAL A 288 -9.48 13.73 5.23
CA VAL A 288 -9.99 14.22 3.95
C VAL A 288 -8.92 15.09 3.30
N THR A 289 -8.79 15.07 1.99
CA THR A 289 -7.74 15.82 1.29
C THR A 289 -7.56 17.25 1.80
N SER A 290 -6.33 17.73 1.88
CA SER A 290 -6.03 19.12 2.24
C SER A 290 -6.54 20.15 1.22
N LEU A 291 -6.96 19.72 0.04
CA LEU A 291 -7.53 20.56 -1.02
C LEU A 291 -8.93 21.10 -0.67
N VAL A 292 -9.58 20.54 0.35
CA VAL A 292 -10.89 21.04 0.82
C VAL A 292 -10.75 21.69 2.19
N LYS A 293 -11.62 22.64 2.44
CA LYS A 293 -11.85 23.26 3.76
C LYS A 293 -13.07 22.61 4.39
N VAL A 294 -12.93 22.06 5.58
CA VAL A 294 -14.07 21.64 6.40
C VAL A 294 -14.71 22.89 7.02
N ASP A 295 -15.99 23.08 6.80
CA ASP A 295 -16.72 24.25 7.27
C ASP A 295 -17.45 23.97 8.60
N SER A 296 -18.07 22.81 8.74
CA SER A 296 -18.80 22.41 9.95
C SER A 296 -18.93 20.91 10.05
N VAL A 297 -19.04 20.43 11.30
CA VAL A 297 -19.28 19.01 11.62
C VAL A 297 -20.41 18.92 12.62
N PHE A 298 -21.24 17.88 12.48
CA PHE A 298 -22.36 17.59 13.37
C PHE A 298 -22.31 16.12 13.76
N ILE A 299 -22.68 15.82 15.01
CA ILE A 299 -22.92 14.47 15.51
C ILE A 299 -24.40 14.35 15.86
N ASP A 300 -25.11 13.40 15.24
CA ASP A 300 -26.57 13.19 15.38
C ASP A 300 -27.39 14.49 15.25
N GLY A 301 -26.99 15.32 14.28
CA GLY A 301 -27.62 16.59 13.98
C GLY A 301 -27.24 17.76 14.90
N GLN A 302 -26.41 17.52 15.92
CA GLN A 302 -25.91 18.58 16.82
C GLN A 302 -24.55 19.06 16.36
N ALA A 303 -24.38 20.37 16.19
CA ALA A 303 -23.08 20.95 15.83
C ALA A 303 -22.02 20.63 16.89
N THR A 304 -20.85 20.22 16.46
CA THR A 304 -19.73 19.92 17.35
C THR A 304 -18.47 20.69 16.98
N THR A 305 -17.53 20.75 17.90
CA THR A 305 -16.22 21.33 17.65
C THR A 305 -15.34 20.33 16.91
N PHE A 306 -14.51 20.84 16.01
CA PHE A 306 -13.48 20.06 15.35
C PHE A 306 -12.23 20.92 15.20
N PHE A 307 -11.08 20.27 15.04
CA PHE A 307 -9.81 20.93 14.75
C PHE A 307 -9.19 20.32 13.50
N ARG A 308 -8.67 21.19 12.64
CA ARG A 308 -7.85 20.81 11.49
C ARG A 308 -6.75 21.85 11.29
N ALA A 309 -5.50 21.43 11.30
CA ALA A 309 -4.40 22.29 10.96
C ALA A 309 -4.44 22.65 9.46
N LYS A 310 -3.94 23.83 9.13
CA LYS A 310 -3.88 24.29 7.73
C LYS A 310 -3.06 23.32 6.88
N ASP A 311 -3.54 23.06 5.66
CA ASP A 311 -2.87 22.19 4.67
C ASP A 311 -2.61 20.74 5.13
N ARG A 312 -3.39 20.26 6.13
CA ARG A 312 -3.37 18.85 6.59
C ARG A 312 -4.61 18.10 6.18
N SER A 313 -4.47 16.79 5.95
CA SER A 313 -5.61 15.89 5.66
C SER A 313 -6.38 15.55 6.91
N THR A 314 -5.70 15.24 8.00
CA THR A 314 -6.33 14.80 9.25
C THR A 314 -7.04 15.95 9.96
N PHE A 315 -8.26 15.70 10.44
CA PHE A 315 -9.00 16.57 11.33
C PHE A 315 -9.59 15.75 12.50
N PHE A 316 -9.70 16.38 13.64
CA PHE A 316 -10.19 15.77 14.89
C PHE A 316 -11.56 16.32 15.22
N VAL A 317 -12.51 15.43 15.45
CA VAL A 317 -13.90 15.75 15.74
C VAL A 317 -14.20 15.42 17.19
N ASN A 318 -14.71 16.38 17.95
CA ASN A 318 -15.17 16.15 19.31
C ASN A 318 -16.48 15.35 19.30
N ILE A 319 -16.55 14.28 20.09
CA ILE A 319 -17.77 13.54 20.37
C ILE A 319 -18.38 14.13 21.65
N PRO A 320 -19.48 14.88 21.56
CA PRO A 320 -19.99 15.68 22.68
C PRO A 320 -20.35 14.84 23.93
N VAL A 321 -20.85 13.62 23.70
CA VAL A 321 -21.19 12.64 24.74
C VAL A 321 -20.49 11.35 24.41
N PRO A 322 -19.62 10.81 25.29
CA PRO A 322 -18.99 9.51 25.09
C PRO A 322 -20.02 8.42 24.83
N MET A 323 -19.77 7.62 23.79
CA MET A 323 -20.71 6.59 23.35
C MET A 323 -20.25 5.20 23.81
N PRO A 324 -21.18 4.29 24.16
CA PRO A 324 -20.81 2.90 24.39
C PRO A 324 -20.36 2.21 23.13
N LYS A 325 -19.62 1.09 23.26
CA LYS A 325 -19.27 0.24 22.13
C LYS A 325 -20.52 -0.30 21.44
N GLY A 326 -20.53 -0.30 20.10
CA GLY A 326 -21.64 -0.76 19.28
C GLY A 326 -22.75 0.27 19.06
N GLN A 327 -22.54 1.53 19.47
CA GLN A 327 -23.52 2.60 19.30
C GLN A 327 -23.51 3.12 17.87
N PRO A 328 -24.60 3.04 17.09
CA PRO A 328 -24.71 3.72 15.82
C PRO A 328 -24.92 5.22 16.03
N PHE A 329 -24.34 6.03 15.15
CA PHE A 329 -24.50 7.48 15.10
C PHE A 329 -24.26 8.01 13.69
N THR A 330 -24.63 9.25 13.44
CA THR A 330 -24.37 9.93 12.15
C THR A 330 -23.46 11.13 12.36
N MET A 331 -22.35 11.16 11.63
CA MET A 331 -21.53 12.35 11.49
C MET A 331 -21.88 13.05 10.19
N ARG A 332 -22.28 14.32 10.24
CA ARG A 332 -22.39 15.16 9.04
C ARG A 332 -21.17 16.04 8.93
N ALA A 333 -20.48 15.95 7.79
CA ALA A 333 -19.39 16.85 7.41
C ALA A 333 -19.82 17.76 6.26
N VAL A 334 -19.60 19.07 6.41
CA VAL A 334 -19.80 20.05 5.34
C VAL A 334 -18.45 20.63 4.96
N TYR A 335 -18.09 20.49 3.69
CA TYR A 335 -16.79 20.97 3.21
C TYR A 335 -16.86 21.45 1.76
N ASN A 336 -15.87 22.25 1.36
CA ASN A 336 -15.76 22.78 0.01
C ASN A 336 -14.30 22.93 -0.40
N GLY A 337 -14.04 22.95 -1.71
CA GLY A 337 -12.68 23.18 -2.20
C GLY A 337 -12.52 23.07 -3.69
N ASP A 338 -11.27 23.18 -4.12
CA ASP A 338 -10.85 23.14 -5.52
C ASP A 338 -10.41 21.70 -5.89
N LEU A 339 -11.36 20.76 -5.86
CA LEU A 339 -11.12 19.35 -6.18
C LEU A 339 -10.95 19.10 -7.67
N ILE A 340 -11.56 19.95 -8.52
CA ILE A 340 -11.57 19.76 -9.95
C ILE A 340 -10.75 20.88 -10.62
N ARG A 341 -9.75 20.47 -11.40
CA ARG A 341 -8.97 21.39 -12.24
C ARG A 341 -9.37 21.21 -13.70
N ARG A 342 -9.64 22.30 -14.40
CA ARG A 342 -9.84 22.31 -15.84
C ARG A 342 -8.51 22.59 -16.53
N VAL A 343 -8.20 21.79 -17.55
CA VAL A 343 -7.02 21.94 -18.41
C VAL A 343 -7.50 21.76 -19.85
N ASP A 344 -7.62 22.86 -20.59
CA ASP A 344 -8.19 22.88 -21.94
C ASP A 344 -9.60 22.27 -21.96
N ASP A 345 -9.83 21.22 -22.75
CA ASP A 345 -11.10 20.49 -22.83
C ASP A 345 -11.24 19.41 -21.77
N TYR A 346 -10.20 19.17 -20.97
CA TYR A 346 -10.19 18.17 -19.92
C TYR A 346 -10.51 18.75 -18.56
N THR A 347 -11.01 17.90 -17.71
CA THR A 347 -11.06 18.11 -16.26
C THR A 347 -10.29 17.00 -15.55
N ILE A 348 -9.69 17.35 -14.43
CA ILE A 348 -8.94 16.41 -13.57
C ILE A 348 -9.53 16.51 -12.19
N LEU A 349 -9.94 15.40 -11.62
CA LEU A 349 -10.13 15.29 -10.17
C LEU A 349 -8.72 15.24 -9.55
N ARG A 350 -8.35 16.29 -8.80
CA ARG A 350 -6.99 16.48 -8.27
C ARG A 350 -6.58 15.41 -7.26
N THR A 351 -7.56 14.74 -6.68
CA THR A 351 -7.41 13.55 -5.86
C THR A 351 -8.66 12.69 -6.00
N SER A 352 -8.46 11.44 -6.35
CA SER A 352 -9.52 10.46 -6.56
C SER A 352 -9.76 9.58 -5.33
N LEU A 353 -8.82 9.57 -4.36
CA LEU A 353 -8.79 8.61 -3.28
C LEU A 353 -9.31 9.15 -1.95
N ASP A 354 -9.05 10.42 -1.64
CA ASP A 354 -9.21 11.00 -0.30
C ASP A 354 -10.09 12.26 -0.26
N TRP A 355 -10.96 12.46 -1.25
CA TRP A 355 -11.86 13.62 -1.30
C TRP A 355 -13.13 13.46 -0.44
N ILE A 356 -13.41 12.25 0.04
CA ILE A 356 -14.48 11.91 1.00
C ILE A 356 -13.83 11.59 2.35
N PRO A 357 -14.40 12.07 3.49
CA PRO A 357 -13.87 11.78 4.81
C PRO A 357 -13.80 10.28 5.10
N SER A 358 -12.67 9.81 5.59
CA SER A 358 -12.44 8.43 5.98
C SER A 358 -11.78 8.35 7.35
N HIS A 359 -11.95 7.22 8.07
CA HIS A 359 -11.36 7.02 9.39
C HIS A 359 -10.17 6.05 9.35
N SER A 360 -10.13 5.14 8.40
CA SER A 360 -9.17 4.03 8.36
C SER A 360 -8.77 3.70 6.94
N TYR A 361 -7.56 3.14 6.78
CA TYR A 361 -7.07 2.65 5.48
C TYR A 361 -7.95 1.52 4.90
N PHE A 362 -8.51 0.66 5.76
CA PHE A 362 -9.37 -0.46 5.33
C PHE A 362 -10.84 -0.12 5.27
N HIS A 363 -11.18 1.12 5.52
CA HIS A 363 -12.55 1.61 5.42
C HIS A 363 -13.25 1.10 4.16
N LYS A 364 -14.45 0.55 4.31
CA LYS A 364 -15.36 0.21 3.23
C LYS A 364 -16.76 0.66 3.59
N ALA A 365 -17.37 1.46 2.74
CA ALA A 365 -18.72 1.94 2.93
C ALA A 365 -19.53 1.83 1.65
N LEU A 366 -20.85 1.82 1.78
CA LEU A 366 -21.76 2.08 0.69
C LEU A 366 -21.80 3.58 0.42
N TYR A 367 -21.93 3.96 -0.83
CA TYR A 367 -22.00 5.35 -1.26
C TYR A 367 -23.33 5.61 -1.97
N ASP A 368 -24.06 6.65 -1.51
CA ASP A 368 -25.26 7.18 -2.11
C ASP A 368 -25.01 8.65 -2.44
N MET A 369 -24.60 8.91 -3.68
CA MET A 369 -24.04 10.18 -4.11
C MET A 369 -25.03 10.92 -5.00
N THR A 370 -25.42 12.12 -4.63
CA THR A 370 -26.20 13.03 -5.46
C THR A 370 -25.30 14.16 -5.96
N PHE A 371 -25.07 14.22 -7.27
CA PHE A 371 -24.27 15.26 -7.90
C PHE A 371 -25.17 16.29 -8.60
N SER A 372 -24.92 17.58 -8.36
CA SER A 372 -25.48 18.69 -9.10
C SER A 372 -24.37 19.40 -9.86
N TYR A 373 -24.45 19.48 -11.18
CA TYR A 373 -23.38 19.95 -12.05
C TYR A 373 -23.90 20.65 -13.31
N PRO A 374 -23.07 21.45 -14.05
CA PRO A 374 -23.47 22.12 -15.27
C PRO A 374 -23.99 21.16 -16.36
N ALA A 375 -25.17 21.42 -16.92
CA ALA A 375 -25.84 20.55 -17.88
C ALA A 375 -25.09 20.39 -19.22
N SER A 376 -24.06 21.21 -19.47
CA SER A 376 -23.19 21.08 -20.64
C SER A 376 -22.12 20.00 -20.48
N MET A 377 -22.04 19.35 -19.33
CA MET A 377 -21.02 18.36 -19.01
C MET A 377 -21.66 17.01 -18.70
N THR A 378 -20.90 15.95 -18.88
CA THR A 378 -21.25 14.58 -18.47
C THR A 378 -20.49 14.22 -17.19
N LEU A 379 -21.19 13.65 -16.20
CA LEU A 379 -20.59 13.12 -14.98
C LEU A 379 -20.76 11.62 -14.91
N VAL A 380 -19.65 10.93 -14.59
CA VAL A 380 -19.56 9.48 -14.39
C VAL A 380 -19.02 9.24 -12.99
N SER A 381 -19.68 8.40 -12.21
CA SER A 381 -19.26 8.05 -10.84
C SER A 381 -19.32 6.55 -10.61
N LEU A 382 -18.76 6.10 -9.49
CA LEU A 382 -18.90 4.73 -9.05
C LEU A 382 -20.37 4.34 -8.83
N GLY A 383 -20.64 3.07 -9.05
CA GLY A 383 -21.97 2.49 -8.82
C GLY A 383 -22.93 2.68 -9.99
N LYS A 384 -24.22 2.54 -9.70
CA LYS A 384 -25.31 2.61 -10.68
C LYS A 384 -25.95 3.99 -10.67
N LYS A 385 -26.10 4.61 -11.83
CA LYS A 385 -26.90 5.82 -12.00
C LYS A 385 -28.39 5.45 -11.83
N VAL A 386 -29.01 5.91 -10.75
CA VAL A 386 -30.42 5.56 -10.41
C VAL A 386 -31.42 6.62 -10.86
N SER A 387 -30.96 7.88 -10.99
CA SER A 387 -31.78 8.95 -11.54
C SER A 387 -30.93 10.05 -12.17
N THR A 388 -31.54 10.78 -13.11
CA THR A 388 -30.99 12.01 -13.68
C THR A 388 -32.12 12.94 -14.06
N SER A 389 -31.95 14.24 -13.82
CA SER A 389 -32.85 15.29 -14.26
C SER A 389 -32.06 16.55 -14.56
N THR A 390 -32.55 17.35 -15.52
CA THR A 390 -31.90 18.60 -15.89
C THR A 390 -32.92 19.74 -15.75
N GLN A 391 -32.56 20.77 -14.99
CA GLN A 391 -33.35 21.97 -14.82
C GLN A 391 -32.41 23.19 -14.67
N ASP A 392 -32.79 24.34 -15.24
CA ASP A 392 -32.08 25.60 -15.07
C ASP A 392 -30.57 25.55 -15.42
N ARG A 393 -30.22 24.78 -16.48
CA ARG A 393 -28.84 24.52 -16.94
C ARG A 393 -27.96 23.75 -15.92
N MET A 394 -28.57 23.10 -14.96
CA MET A 394 -27.90 22.15 -14.05
C MET A 394 -28.50 20.77 -14.25
N THR A 395 -27.66 19.76 -14.20
CA THR A 395 -28.05 18.36 -14.16
C THR A 395 -27.87 17.84 -12.73
N VAL A 396 -28.87 17.14 -12.23
CA VAL A 396 -28.80 16.41 -10.96
C VAL A 396 -28.83 14.93 -11.29
N SER A 397 -27.80 14.19 -10.85
CA SER A 397 -27.74 12.73 -11.00
C SER A 397 -27.45 12.05 -9.68
N ARG A 398 -28.11 10.91 -9.40
CA ARG A 398 -27.88 10.09 -8.21
C ARG A 398 -27.24 8.76 -8.61
N TRP A 399 -26.19 8.41 -7.88
CA TRP A 399 -25.38 7.23 -8.08
C TRP A 399 -25.30 6.43 -6.78
N VAL A 400 -25.51 5.12 -6.83
CA VAL A 400 -25.53 4.26 -5.64
C VAL A 400 -24.63 3.05 -5.87
N THR A 401 -23.72 2.78 -4.95
CA THR A 401 -22.90 1.56 -4.97
C THR A 401 -23.68 0.38 -4.40
N GLU A 402 -23.59 -0.78 -5.05
CA GLU A 402 -24.24 -2.01 -4.62
C GLU A 402 -23.39 -2.82 -3.64
N GLN A 403 -22.10 -2.56 -3.60
CA GLN A 403 -21.11 -3.19 -2.71
C GLN A 403 -20.32 -2.11 -1.96
N PRO A 404 -19.88 -2.40 -0.71
CA PRO A 404 -19.00 -1.50 0.03
C PRO A 404 -17.64 -1.34 -0.66
N ASN A 405 -17.19 -0.10 -0.82
CA ASN A 405 -15.91 0.27 -1.43
C ASN A 405 -15.07 1.08 -0.47
N SER A 406 -13.74 1.04 -0.65
CA SER A 406 -12.82 1.79 0.21
C SER A 406 -12.86 3.28 -0.04
N ASN A 407 -13.21 3.70 -1.24
CA ASN A 407 -13.34 5.10 -1.65
C ASN A 407 -14.41 5.24 -2.74
N ASN A 408 -14.77 6.47 -3.02
CA ASN A 408 -15.60 6.85 -4.15
C ASN A 408 -14.77 7.71 -5.10
N SER A 409 -14.96 7.55 -6.40
CA SER A 409 -14.41 8.43 -7.41
C SER A 409 -15.47 8.83 -8.41
N PHE A 410 -15.24 9.94 -9.09
CA PHE A 410 -16.06 10.40 -10.20
C PHE A 410 -15.20 11.13 -11.22
N HIS A 411 -15.70 11.25 -12.43
CA HIS A 411 -15.12 12.13 -13.42
C HIS A 411 -16.21 12.98 -14.06
N ILE A 412 -15.92 14.23 -14.32
CA ILE A 412 -16.82 15.16 -15.01
C ILE A 412 -16.08 15.79 -16.18
N GLY A 413 -16.69 15.86 -17.36
CA GLY A 413 -16.02 16.38 -18.54
C GLY A 413 -16.96 16.63 -19.71
N LEU A 414 -16.41 17.12 -20.82
CA LEU A 414 -17.08 17.27 -22.11
C LEU A 414 -17.02 15.93 -22.88
N PHE A 415 -17.50 14.86 -22.25
CA PHE A 415 -17.37 13.52 -22.79
C PHE A 415 -18.38 13.23 -23.88
N LYS A 416 -17.94 12.42 -24.86
CA LYS A 416 -18.74 11.63 -25.76
C LYS A 416 -18.83 10.21 -25.22
N GLU A 417 -20.02 9.64 -25.30
CA GLU A 417 -20.30 8.29 -24.80
C GLU A 417 -20.22 7.28 -25.93
N LYS A 418 -19.43 6.22 -25.74
CA LYS A 418 -19.33 5.10 -26.67
C LYS A 418 -19.66 3.80 -25.92
N PRO A 419 -20.90 3.29 -26.03
CA PRO A 419 -21.22 1.95 -25.52
C PRO A 419 -20.41 0.88 -26.24
N LEU A 420 -19.86 -0.09 -25.50
CA LEU A 420 -19.09 -1.19 -26.03
C LEU A 420 -19.94 -2.48 -26.09
N ALA A 421 -19.68 -3.33 -27.10
CA ALA A 421 -20.46 -4.53 -27.36
C ALA A 421 -19.95 -5.73 -26.58
N THR A 422 -20.15 -5.75 -25.26
CA THR A 422 -19.75 -6.89 -24.42
C THR A 422 -20.71 -8.07 -24.54
N PRO A 423 -20.21 -9.33 -24.59
CA PRO A 423 -21.03 -10.53 -24.62
C PRO A 423 -21.93 -10.70 -23.38
N ASP A 424 -22.92 -11.59 -23.46
CA ASP A 424 -23.72 -11.94 -22.27
C ASP A 424 -22.87 -12.60 -21.20
N GLY A 425 -23.11 -12.23 -19.94
CA GLY A 425 -22.32 -12.68 -18.79
C GLY A 425 -21.04 -11.88 -18.53
N VAL A 426 -20.71 -10.93 -19.41
CA VAL A 426 -19.63 -9.94 -19.21
C VAL A 426 -20.25 -8.61 -18.81
N PRO A 427 -19.68 -7.86 -17.86
CA PRO A 427 -20.19 -6.55 -17.49
C PRO A 427 -20.39 -5.64 -18.71
N LYS A 428 -21.49 -4.89 -18.72
CA LYS A 428 -21.71 -3.87 -19.77
C LYS A 428 -20.66 -2.77 -19.61
N CYS A 429 -20.17 -2.23 -20.72
CA CYS A 429 -19.13 -1.23 -20.69
C CYS A 429 -19.47 0.02 -21.51
N THR A 430 -19.08 1.18 -21.02
CA THR A 430 -19.17 2.46 -21.76
C THR A 430 -17.86 3.23 -21.64
N LEU A 431 -17.31 3.61 -22.78
CA LEU A 431 -16.13 4.46 -22.88
C LEU A 431 -16.58 5.92 -23.03
N TYR A 432 -15.99 6.81 -22.23
CA TYR A 432 -16.21 8.27 -22.25
C TYR A 432 -14.90 8.95 -22.66
N HIS A 433 -14.88 9.57 -23.82
CA HIS A 433 -13.69 10.22 -24.39
C HIS A 433 -13.96 11.70 -24.73
N VAL A 434 -12.92 12.53 -24.83
CA VAL A 434 -13.05 13.97 -24.99
C VAL A 434 -13.09 14.39 -26.44
N ALA A 435 -12.16 13.96 -27.27
CA ALA A 435 -12.03 14.42 -28.65
C ALA A 435 -12.56 13.42 -29.70
N ASP A 436 -13.08 13.96 -30.80
CA ASP A 436 -13.56 13.17 -31.95
C ASP A 436 -12.45 12.65 -32.86
N SER A 437 -11.30 13.30 -32.80
CA SER A 437 -10.23 13.13 -33.80
C SER A 437 -9.21 12.06 -33.44
N TYR A 438 -9.50 11.24 -32.42
CA TYR A 438 -8.59 10.15 -32.06
C TYR A 438 -8.87 8.91 -32.89
N ASP A 439 -7.90 8.51 -33.72
CA ASP A 439 -7.95 7.27 -34.48
C ASP A 439 -7.96 6.01 -33.57
N HIS A 440 -7.64 6.16 -32.28
CA HIS A 440 -7.49 5.08 -31.33
C HIS A 440 -8.72 4.78 -30.45
N VAL A 441 -9.78 5.57 -30.47
CA VAL A 441 -10.97 5.35 -29.62
C VAL A 441 -11.59 3.97 -29.87
N ASP A 442 -11.63 3.53 -31.14
CA ASP A 442 -12.15 2.20 -31.49
C ASP A 442 -11.23 1.09 -30.98
N VAL A 443 -9.93 1.29 -31.08
CA VAL A 443 -8.93 0.32 -30.62
C VAL A 443 -9.01 0.17 -29.10
N ILE A 444 -9.03 1.28 -28.36
CA ILE A 444 -9.19 1.28 -26.89
C ILE A 444 -10.48 0.58 -26.47
N GLY A 445 -11.60 0.89 -27.13
CA GLY A 445 -12.87 0.22 -26.88
C GLY A 445 -12.77 -1.28 -27.08
N THR A 446 -12.09 -1.72 -28.13
CA THR A 446 -11.84 -3.14 -28.43
C THR A 446 -10.95 -3.79 -27.36
N ASP A 447 -9.87 -3.13 -26.93
CA ASP A 447 -8.96 -3.64 -25.90
C ASP A 447 -9.69 -3.81 -24.56
N ILE A 448 -10.54 -2.85 -24.16
CA ILE A 448 -11.38 -2.97 -22.95
C ILE A 448 -12.33 -4.16 -23.08
N GLU A 449 -13.08 -4.28 -24.18
CA GLU A 449 -14.06 -5.34 -24.40
C GLU A 449 -13.40 -6.73 -24.40
N GLN A 450 -12.31 -6.88 -25.13
CA GLN A 450 -11.61 -8.15 -25.26
C GLN A 450 -10.93 -8.58 -23.97
N SER A 451 -10.23 -7.67 -23.27
CA SER A 451 -9.58 -7.98 -21.99
C SER A 451 -10.62 -8.29 -20.91
N LEU A 452 -11.71 -7.53 -20.81
CA LEU A 452 -12.80 -7.80 -19.88
C LEU A 452 -13.45 -9.16 -20.13
N THR A 453 -13.66 -9.49 -21.40
CA THR A 453 -14.21 -10.79 -21.84
C THR A 453 -13.25 -11.93 -21.51
N PHE A 454 -11.96 -11.75 -21.81
CA PHE A 454 -10.91 -12.73 -21.54
C PHE A 454 -10.81 -13.04 -20.06
N TYR A 455 -10.69 -12.03 -19.20
CA TYR A 455 -10.56 -12.23 -17.76
C TYR A 455 -11.83 -12.80 -17.13
N THR A 456 -13.02 -12.42 -17.63
CA THR A 456 -14.30 -13.03 -17.20
C THR A 456 -14.30 -14.53 -17.46
N LYS A 457 -13.82 -14.99 -18.62
CA LYS A 457 -13.70 -16.41 -18.96
C LYS A 457 -12.60 -17.11 -18.14
N LEU A 458 -11.49 -16.41 -17.90
CA LEU A 458 -10.31 -16.97 -17.26
C LEU A 458 -10.51 -17.13 -15.75
N PHE A 459 -10.95 -16.08 -15.06
CA PHE A 459 -11.05 -16.01 -13.60
C PHE A 459 -12.48 -16.15 -13.06
N GLY A 460 -13.48 -15.94 -13.91
CA GLY A 460 -14.89 -15.80 -13.54
C GLY A 460 -15.33 -14.32 -13.54
N PRO A 461 -16.65 -14.03 -13.41
CA PRO A 461 -17.15 -12.67 -13.50
C PRO A 461 -16.69 -11.80 -12.32
N PRO A 462 -16.28 -10.54 -12.58
CA PRO A 462 -15.98 -9.58 -11.52
C PRO A 462 -17.27 -9.18 -10.79
N PRO A 463 -17.19 -8.60 -9.56
CA PRO A 463 -18.37 -8.27 -8.78
C PRO A 463 -19.01 -6.93 -9.22
N ILE A 464 -19.04 -6.66 -10.51
CA ILE A 464 -19.63 -5.46 -11.11
C ILE A 464 -20.55 -5.84 -12.26
N ASN A 465 -21.60 -5.06 -12.49
CA ASN A 465 -22.52 -5.25 -13.62
C ASN A 465 -22.23 -4.26 -14.77
N MET A 466 -21.54 -3.17 -14.46
CA MET A 466 -21.22 -2.10 -15.38
C MET A 466 -19.76 -1.64 -15.16
N LEU A 467 -19.04 -1.40 -16.25
CA LEU A 467 -17.74 -0.79 -16.27
C LEU A 467 -17.83 0.54 -17.05
N HIS A 468 -17.44 1.61 -16.43
CA HIS A 468 -17.25 2.90 -17.05
C HIS A 468 -15.75 3.15 -17.25
N ALA A 469 -15.33 3.62 -18.40
CA ALA A 469 -13.97 4.02 -18.67
C ALA A 469 -13.96 5.48 -19.12
N THR A 470 -13.20 6.35 -18.46
CA THR A 470 -13.12 7.78 -18.76
C THR A 470 -11.71 8.16 -19.15
N GLU A 471 -11.59 9.03 -20.15
CA GLU A 471 -10.30 9.59 -20.56
C GLU A 471 -9.85 10.67 -19.56
N LEU A 472 -8.63 10.54 -19.01
CA LEU A 472 -8.00 11.43 -18.04
C LEU A 472 -6.70 12.01 -18.62
N PRO A 473 -6.48 13.33 -18.60
CA PRO A 473 -5.19 13.89 -19.01
C PRO A 473 -4.10 13.52 -18.01
N GLY A 474 -2.99 12.95 -18.51
CA GLY A 474 -1.89 12.51 -17.67
C GLY A 474 -1.20 11.27 -18.21
N THR A 475 -0.31 10.70 -17.40
CA THR A 475 0.58 9.59 -17.77
C THR A 475 0.27 8.27 -17.04
N HIS A 476 -0.71 8.25 -16.15
CA HIS A 476 -1.09 7.07 -15.36
C HIS A 476 -2.59 6.82 -15.44
N GLY A 477 -2.99 5.60 -15.14
CA GLY A 477 -4.37 5.20 -14.98
C GLY A 477 -4.77 5.03 -13.51
N GLU A 478 -6.06 4.91 -13.28
CA GLU A 478 -6.61 4.59 -11.97
C GLU A 478 -7.82 3.67 -12.15
N ALA A 479 -7.85 2.57 -11.43
CA ALA A 479 -8.95 1.62 -11.45
C ALA A 479 -9.73 1.63 -10.13
N PHE A 480 -11.05 1.75 -10.25
CA PHE A 480 -12.03 1.67 -9.18
C PHE A 480 -13.07 0.60 -9.48
N PRO A 481 -13.87 0.12 -8.52
CA PRO A 481 -14.91 -0.85 -8.79
C PRO A 481 -15.91 -0.34 -9.84
N GLY A 482 -15.81 -0.86 -11.06
CA GLY A 482 -16.66 -0.46 -12.18
C GLY A 482 -16.36 0.90 -12.81
N LEU A 483 -15.22 1.52 -12.49
CA LEU A 483 -14.79 2.79 -13.09
C LEU A 483 -13.28 2.76 -13.35
N LEU A 484 -12.88 3.07 -14.58
CA LEU A 484 -11.49 3.27 -14.97
C LEU A 484 -11.26 4.72 -15.36
N HIS A 485 -10.15 5.30 -14.94
CA HIS A 485 -9.61 6.55 -15.46
C HIS A 485 -8.40 6.22 -16.32
N LEU A 486 -8.51 6.39 -17.63
CA LEU A 486 -7.50 6.00 -18.60
C LEU A 486 -6.67 7.19 -19.06
N SER A 487 -5.36 7.05 -19.04
CA SER A 487 -4.43 8.06 -19.54
C SER A 487 -4.76 8.49 -20.96
N SER A 488 -4.84 9.80 -21.19
CA SER A 488 -4.99 10.35 -22.55
C SER A 488 -3.83 9.99 -23.49
N LEU A 489 -2.67 9.60 -22.95
CA LEU A 489 -1.57 9.09 -23.77
C LEU A 489 -1.93 7.79 -24.48
N ALA A 490 -2.79 6.94 -23.89
CA ALA A 490 -3.27 5.73 -24.55
C ALA A 490 -4.09 6.05 -25.81
N PHE A 491 -4.75 7.22 -25.87
CA PHE A 491 -5.57 7.65 -27.03
C PHE A 491 -4.75 8.21 -28.20
N VAL A 492 -3.50 8.59 -27.96
CA VAL A 492 -2.62 9.21 -28.96
C VAL A 492 -1.31 8.45 -29.19
N SER A 493 -1.03 7.40 -28.40
CA SER A 493 0.23 6.67 -28.44
C SER A 493 0.30 5.78 -29.68
N THR A 494 1.38 5.91 -30.43
CA THR A 494 1.76 4.99 -31.51
C THR A 494 2.86 4.03 -31.05
N ALA A 495 3.26 4.07 -29.77
CA ALA A 495 4.27 3.16 -29.24
C ALA A 495 3.73 1.74 -29.19
N ASP A 496 4.43 0.82 -29.84
CA ASP A 496 4.12 -0.60 -29.79
C ASP A 496 3.84 -1.05 -28.36
N PHE A 497 2.65 -1.60 -28.12
CA PHE A 497 2.22 -2.27 -26.89
C PHE A 497 1.82 -1.44 -25.68
N PHE A 498 2.19 -0.16 -25.57
CA PHE A 498 1.84 0.65 -24.40
C PHE A 498 0.32 0.69 -24.18
N GLN A 499 -0.43 0.95 -25.22
CA GLN A 499 -1.89 1.10 -25.13
C GLN A 499 -2.57 -0.21 -24.70
N GLU A 500 -2.34 -1.31 -25.41
CA GLU A 500 -2.96 -2.61 -25.15
C GLU A 500 -2.62 -3.12 -23.74
N GLN A 501 -1.32 -3.06 -23.35
CA GLN A 501 -0.88 -3.47 -22.02
C GLN A 501 -1.50 -2.63 -20.94
N PHE A 502 -1.44 -1.31 -21.08
CA PHE A 502 -2.01 -0.38 -20.12
C PHE A 502 -3.51 -0.63 -19.92
N ILE A 503 -4.29 -0.73 -21.01
CA ILE A 503 -5.73 -0.99 -20.94
C ILE A 503 -6.01 -2.35 -20.27
N ALA A 504 -5.33 -3.40 -20.69
CA ALA A 504 -5.53 -4.73 -20.14
C ALA A 504 -5.11 -4.82 -18.65
N HIS A 505 -4.08 -4.08 -18.23
CA HIS A 505 -3.66 -3.94 -16.84
C HIS A 505 -4.77 -3.28 -16.00
N GLU A 506 -5.27 -2.11 -16.42
CA GLU A 506 -6.32 -1.38 -15.69
C GLU A 506 -7.63 -2.19 -15.61
N VAL A 507 -7.98 -2.92 -16.67
CA VAL A 507 -9.14 -3.83 -16.64
C VAL A 507 -8.92 -5.00 -15.68
N ALA A 508 -7.69 -5.56 -15.59
CA ALA A 508 -7.37 -6.66 -14.70
C ALA A 508 -7.53 -6.28 -13.21
N HIS A 509 -7.39 -5.00 -12.88
CA HIS A 509 -7.65 -4.51 -11.53
C HIS A 509 -9.07 -4.76 -11.04
N GLN A 510 -10.06 -5.01 -11.91
CA GLN A 510 -11.41 -5.39 -11.47
C GLN A 510 -11.40 -6.73 -10.71
N TRP A 511 -10.39 -7.58 -10.92
CA TRP A 511 -10.13 -8.82 -10.17
C TRP A 511 -9.08 -8.60 -9.09
N TRP A 512 -7.91 -8.04 -9.45
CA TRP A 512 -6.72 -7.94 -8.60
C TRP A 512 -6.53 -6.52 -8.07
N GLY A 513 -6.56 -6.36 -6.76
CA GLY A 513 -6.50 -5.05 -6.08
C GLY A 513 -7.88 -4.48 -5.72
N ILE A 514 -8.93 -4.72 -6.52
CA ILE A 514 -10.28 -4.26 -6.26
C ILE A 514 -11.14 -5.37 -5.64
N SER A 515 -11.32 -6.47 -6.34
CA SER A 515 -12.12 -7.59 -5.84
C SER A 515 -11.34 -8.42 -4.81
N VAL A 516 -10.13 -8.83 -5.15
CA VAL A 516 -9.17 -9.43 -4.21
C VAL A 516 -8.23 -8.32 -3.76
N LYS A 517 -8.43 -7.80 -2.54
CA LYS A 517 -7.66 -6.67 -2.01
C LYS A 517 -6.42 -7.14 -1.26
N PRO A 518 -5.25 -6.53 -1.46
CA PRO A 518 -4.09 -6.78 -0.62
C PRO A 518 -4.38 -6.46 0.85
N LEU A 519 -4.01 -7.36 1.76
CA LEU A 519 -4.21 -7.17 3.19
C LEU A 519 -3.27 -6.11 3.77
N SER A 520 -2.06 -6.01 3.22
CA SER A 520 -1.05 -5.06 3.67
C SER A 520 -0.23 -4.52 2.50
N TYR A 521 0.67 -3.58 2.77
CA TYR A 521 1.62 -3.13 1.74
C TYR A 521 2.56 -4.27 1.30
N ARG A 522 2.80 -5.29 2.14
CA ARG A 522 3.61 -6.46 1.79
C ARG A 522 2.97 -7.31 0.72
N ASP A 523 1.65 -7.26 0.66
CA ASP A 523 0.82 -8.02 -0.27
C ASP A 523 0.47 -7.23 -1.55
N ARG A 524 1.00 -6.00 -1.70
CA ARG A 524 0.65 -5.11 -2.81
C ARG A 524 0.89 -5.73 -4.20
N TRP A 525 1.85 -6.65 -4.30
CA TRP A 525 2.12 -7.39 -5.54
C TRP A 525 0.96 -8.29 -5.98
N LEU A 526 0.04 -8.69 -5.05
CA LEU A 526 -1.21 -9.39 -5.39
C LEU A 526 -2.19 -8.50 -6.19
N SER A 527 -2.01 -7.18 -6.16
CA SER A 527 -2.68 -6.24 -7.03
C SER A 527 -1.87 -6.01 -8.30
N GLU A 528 -0.73 -5.38 -8.18
CA GLU A 528 0.04 -4.88 -9.32
C GLU A 528 0.70 -5.98 -10.14
N GLY A 529 1.39 -6.93 -9.48
CA GLY A 529 2.05 -8.05 -10.17
C GLY A 529 1.04 -9.00 -10.84
N PHE A 530 -0.13 -9.19 -10.21
CA PHE A 530 -1.21 -10.01 -10.80
C PHE A 530 -1.86 -9.30 -12.00
N SER A 531 -2.12 -8.00 -11.93
CA SER A 531 -2.65 -7.23 -13.05
C SER A 531 -1.64 -7.19 -14.20
N GLU A 532 -0.35 -6.98 -13.86
CA GLU A 532 0.75 -6.97 -14.83
C GLU A 532 0.91 -8.33 -15.52
N TYR A 533 0.83 -9.44 -14.78
CA TYR A 533 0.89 -10.75 -15.43
C TYR A 533 -0.37 -11.09 -16.21
N SER A 534 -1.53 -10.60 -15.78
CA SER A 534 -2.79 -10.79 -16.50
C SER A 534 -2.77 -10.11 -17.87
N CYS A 535 -2.20 -8.90 -17.97
CA CYS A 535 -2.06 -8.23 -19.27
C CYS A 535 -1.06 -8.96 -20.19
N LEU A 536 0.02 -9.55 -19.66
CA LEU A 536 0.90 -10.42 -20.42
C LEU A 536 0.18 -11.66 -20.92
N MET A 537 -0.64 -12.31 -20.09
CA MET A 537 -1.46 -13.46 -20.50
C MET A 537 -2.49 -13.07 -21.56
N TYR A 538 -3.10 -11.89 -21.46
CA TYR A 538 -4.01 -11.36 -22.48
C TYR A 538 -3.29 -11.27 -23.84
N SER A 539 -2.12 -10.66 -23.90
CA SER A 539 -1.31 -10.58 -25.13
C SER A 539 -0.96 -11.96 -25.67
N GLN A 540 -0.59 -12.92 -24.80
CA GLN A 540 -0.23 -14.27 -25.24
C GLN A 540 -1.41 -15.10 -25.74
N LEU A 541 -2.50 -15.15 -24.97
CA LEU A 541 -3.56 -16.14 -25.13
C LEU A 541 -4.79 -15.59 -25.88
N ALA A 542 -5.11 -14.31 -25.69
CA ALA A 542 -6.25 -13.67 -26.35
C ALA A 542 -5.84 -13.02 -27.67
N ALA A 543 -4.82 -12.16 -27.64
CA ALA A 543 -4.30 -11.52 -28.85
C ALA A 543 -3.37 -12.42 -29.68
N GLN A 544 -3.00 -13.61 -29.19
CA GLN A 544 -2.15 -14.61 -29.84
C GLN A 544 -0.75 -14.10 -30.22
N GLU A 545 -0.23 -13.12 -29.46
CA GLU A 545 1.05 -12.48 -29.70
C GLU A 545 2.18 -13.06 -28.82
N THR A 546 2.44 -14.35 -28.94
CA THR A 546 3.43 -15.07 -28.12
C THR A 546 4.84 -14.45 -28.20
N LYS A 547 5.25 -13.91 -29.33
CA LYS A 547 6.57 -13.25 -29.48
C LYS A 547 6.64 -11.97 -28.63
N LYS A 548 5.56 -11.22 -28.58
CA LYS A 548 5.41 -10.01 -27.75
C LYS A 548 5.48 -10.36 -26.26
N PHE A 549 4.76 -11.37 -25.84
CA PHE A 549 4.79 -11.87 -24.47
C PHE A 549 6.24 -12.17 -24.01
N PHE A 550 7.02 -12.94 -24.75
CA PHE A 550 8.40 -13.23 -24.37
C PHE A 550 9.33 -12.03 -24.45
N ARG A 551 9.11 -11.11 -25.39
CA ARG A 551 9.89 -9.86 -25.45
C ARG A 551 9.67 -9.01 -24.18
N LEU A 552 8.43 -8.86 -23.72
CA LEU A 552 8.11 -8.11 -22.52
C LEU A 552 8.69 -8.75 -21.25
N LEU A 553 8.56 -10.06 -21.12
CA LEU A 553 9.22 -10.78 -20.01
C LEU A 553 10.74 -10.53 -20.01
N GLU A 554 11.37 -10.52 -21.18
CA GLU A 554 12.80 -10.24 -21.29
C GLU A 554 13.15 -8.79 -20.94
N GLU A 555 12.32 -7.81 -21.30
CA GLU A 555 12.47 -6.42 -20.89
C GLU A 555 12.37 -6.26 -19.37
N TYR A 556 11.37 -6.89 -18.75
CA TYR A 556 11.23 -6.92 -17.30
C TYR A 556 12.43 -7.57 -16.62
N ARG A 557 12.89 -8.72 -17.14
CA ARG A 557 14.08 -9.39 -16.63
C ARG A 557 15.28 -8.47 -16.65
N LYS A 558 15.54 -7.79 -17.77
CA LYS A 558 16.67 -6.85 -17.92
C LYS A 558 16.58 -5.72 -16.90
N GLY A 559 15.40 -5.13 -16.71
CA GLY A 559 15.18 -4.10 -15.70
C GLY A 559 15.51 -4.60 -14.29
N ILE A 560 14.94 -5.72 -13.89
CA ILE A 560 15.14 -6.33 -12.57
C ILE A 560 16.62 -6.69 -12.34
N MET A 561 17.25 -7.39 -13.30
CA MET A 561 18.64 -7.86 -13.19
C MET A 561 19.67 -6.73 -13.24
N SER A 562 19.33 -5.58 -13.82
CA SER A 562 20.21 -4.42 -13.90
C SER A 562 20.04 -3.42 -12.77
N PHE A 563 19.02 -3.60 -11.91
CA PHE A 563 18.75 -2.70 -10.81
C PHE A 563 19.97 -2.53 -9.89
N GLY A 564 20.27 -1.30 -9.53
CA GLY A 564 21.40 -0.96 -8.64
C GLY A 564 22.80 -1.05 -9.29
N LYS A 565 22.92 -1.59 -10.52
CA LYS A 565 24.22 -1.70 -11.21
C LYS A 565 24.64 -0.42 -11.93
N LYS A 566 23.69 0.47 -12.24
CA LYS A 566 23.92 1.69 -13.04
C LYS A 566 24.26 2.93 -12.22
N ASP A 567 23.99 2.91 -10.92
CA ASP A 567 24.23 4.08 -10.07
C ASP A 567 25.69 4.12 -9.60
N ILE A 568 26.38 5.16 -10.04
CA ILE A 568 27.79 5.40 -9.75
C ILE A 568 27.97 5.51 -8.23
N GLY A 569 28.53 4.48 -7.62
CA GLY A 569 29.02 4.49 -6.23
C GLY A 569 28.11 3.89 -5.15
N LYS A 570 26.95 3.33 -5.48
CA LYS A 570 26.10 2.60 -4.53
C LYS A 570 25.69 1.26 -5.12
N ASN A 571 26.33 0.18 -4.69
CA ASN A 571 25.80 -1.18 -4.92
C ASN A 571 24.57 -1.36 -4.02
N LEU A 572 23.42 -0.87 -4.45
CA LEU A 572 22.16 -1.14 -3.77
C LEU A 572 21.68 -2.53 -4.16
N GLU A 573 21.59 -3.42 -3.19
CA GLU A 573 20.94 -4.70 -3.42
C GLU A 573 19.46 -4.51 -3.75
N PRO A 574 18.89 -5.34 -4.66
CA PRO A 574 17.47 -5.29 -4.96
C PRO A 574 16.63 -5.44 -3.68
N PRO A 575 15.50 -4.72 -3.55
CA PRO A 575 14.57 -4.96 -2.46
C PRO A 575 13.79 -6.27 -2.65
N ALA A 576 13.27 -6.84 -1.57
CA ALA A 576 12.28 -7.91 -1.64
C ALA A 576 10.90 -7.37 -2.10
N ILE A 577 10.11 -8.19 -2.78
CA ILE A 577 8.76 -7.81 -3.24
C ILE A 577 7.86 -7.42 -2.05
N ALA A 578 7.96 -8.17 -0.95
CA ALA A 578 7.15 -7.94 0.25
C ALA A 578 7.44 -6.61 0.98
N LEU A 579 8.38 -5.79 0.51
CA LEU A 579 8.49 -4.39 0.94
C LEU A 579 7.41 -3.49 0.32
N GLY A 580 6.77 -3.93 -0.77
CA GLY A 580 5.64 -3.26 -1.39
C GLY A 580 5.90 -1.78 -1.70
N TYR A 581 4.85 -0.95 -1.65
CA TYR A 581 4.97 0.48 -1.91
C TYR A 581 5.84 1.24 -0.90
N ARG A 582 6.15 0.64 0.24
CA ARG A 582 7.09 1.25 1.20
C ARG A 582 8.47 1.47 0.59
N VAL A 583 8.83 0.69 -0.41
CA VAL A 583 10.05 0.92 -1.21
C VAL A 583 9.98 2.27 -1.90
N SER A 584 8.80 2.77 -2.21
CA SER A 584 8.60 4.07 -2.85
C SER A 584 8.68 5.27 -1.91
N SER A 585 8.67 5.08 -0.60
CA SER A 585 8.62 6.18 0.38
C SER A 585 9.96 6.55 1.04
N GLY A 586 11.08 5.83 0.72
CA GLY A 586 12.40 6.11 1.28
C GLY A 586 13.44 6.54 0.22
N ALA A 587 14.13 7.57 0.28
CA ALA A 587 15.32 8.08 -0.43
C ALA A 587 15.60 7.69 -1.92
N GLY A 588 14.96 8.34 -2.86
CA GLY A 588 15.59 8.75 -4.16
C GLY A 588 15.70 7.74 -5.31
N LEU A 589 15.40 6.43 -5.14
CA LEU A 589 15.36 5.41 -6.21
C LEU A 589 13.99 4.71 -6.31
N GLU A 590 12.99 5.30 -5.85
CA GLU A 590 11.82 4.70 -5.22
C GLU A 590 10.77 4.27 -6.22
N PHE A 591 10.44 5.14 -7.16
CA PHE A 591 9.42 4.84 -8.17
C PHE A 591 9.89 3.74 -9.13
N GLU A 592 11.16 3.78 -9.54
CA GLU A 592 11.75 2.74 -10.39
C GLU A 592 11.82 1.40 -9.64
N ALA A 593 12.24 1.40 -8.37
CA ALA A 593 12.27 0.21 -7.55
C ALA A 593 10.87 -0.40 -7.37
N TYR A 594 9.85 0.40 -7.13
CA TYR A 594 8.48 -0.06 -6.99
C TYR A 594 8.00 -0.77 -8.26
N ASN A 595 8.16 -0.15 -9.44
CA ASN A 595 7.77 -0.75 -10.71
C ASN A 595 8.56 -2.04 -11.00
N GLN A 596 9.89 -2.03 -10.80
CA GLN A 596 10.72 -3.19 -11.09
C GLN A 596 10.40 -4.39 -10.18
N PHE A 597 10.02 -4.16 -8.91
CA PHE A 597 9.86 -5.27 -7.96
C PHE A 597 8.41 -5.60 -7.65
N VAL A 598 7.54 -4.65 -7.50
CA VAL A 598 6.13 -4.95 -7.20
C VAL A 598 5.36 -5.36 -8.47
N TYR A 599 5.55 -4.64 -9.57
CA TYR A 599 4.93 -4.97 -10.87
C TYR A 599 5.67 -6.10 -11.58
N TYR A 600 6.90 -5.85 -12.04
CA TYR A 600 7.57 -6.74 -12.98
C TYR A 600 8.12 -8.00 -12.32
N LYS A 601 8.80 -7.92 -11.16
CA LYS A 601 9.22 -9.12 -10.44
C LYS A 601 7.99 -9.85 -9.88
N GLY A 602 6.93 -9.13 -9.45
CA GLY A 602 5.65 -9.73 -9.08
C GLY A 602 5.06 -10.56 -10.20
N ALA A 603 4.98 -10.01 -11.42
CA ALA A 603 4.55 -10.73 -12.62
C ALA A 603 5.46 -11.95 -12.91
N TRP A 604 6.77 -11.81 -12.74
CA TRP A 604 7.71 -12.92 -12.91
C TRP A 604 7.51 -14.05 -11.90
N VAL A 605 7.17 -13.74 -10.66
CA VAL A 605 6.85 -14.77 -9.65
C VAL A 605 5.65 -15.59 -10.08
N ILE A 606 4.60 -14.95 -10.60
CA ILE A 606 3.43 -15.65 -11.12
C ILE A 606 3.78 -16.47 -12.36
N HIS A 607 4.62 -15.93 -13.24
CA HIS A 607 5.11 -16.64 -14.42
C HIS A 607 5.90 -17.89 -14.04
N MET A 608 6.78 -17.82 -13.06
CA MET A 608 7.52 -18.99 -12.55
C MET A 608 6.56 -20.03 -11.96
N LEU A 609 5.59 -19.63 -11.16
CA LEU A 609 4.57 -20.54 -10.61
C LEU A 609 3.75 -21.19 -11.70
N ARG A 610 3.31 -20.45 -12.72
CA ARG A 610 2.60 -21.00 -13.89
C ARG A 610 3.45 -22.07 -14.57
N ASN A 611 4.72 -21.77 -14.84
CA ASN A 611 5.63 -22.73 -15.49
C ASN A 611 5.92 -23.96 -14.60
N MET A 612 5.97 -23.83 -13.28
CA MET A 612 6.10 -24.98 -12.38
C MET A 612 4.89 -25.92 -12.44
N MET A 613 3.71 -25.41 -12.80
CA MET A 613 2.44 -26.16 -12.90
C MET A 613 2.12 -26.68 -14.31
N ILE A 614 2.83 -26.24 -15.36
CA ILE A 614 2.65 -26.77 -16.72
C ILE A 614 3.01 -28.25 -16.75
N ASP A 615 2.15 -29.07 -17.33
CA ASP A 615 2.49 -30.42 -17.74
C ASP A 615 3.37 -30.35 -19.01
N LEU A 616 4.67 -30.58 -18.87
CA LEU A 616 5.63 -30.45 -19.98
C LEU A 616 5.44 -31.51 -21.10
N ALA A 617 4.72 -32.60 -20.83
CA ALA A 617 4.44 -33.61 -21.86
C ALA A 617 3.29 -33.18 -22.79
N THR A 618 2.27 -32.54 -22.22
CA THR A 618 1.04 -32.13 -22.95
C THR A 618 0.97 -30.63 -23.18
N MET A 619 1.81 -29.85 -22.51
CA MET A 619 1.80 -28.39 -22.47
C MET A 619 0.48 -27.82 -21.92
N ARG A 620 -0.27 -28.56 -21.11
CA ARG A 620 -1.51 -28.12 -20.46
C ARG A 620 -1.23 -27.35 -19.20
N GLU A 621 -2.06 -26.35 -18.93
CA GLU A 621 -1.94 -25.39 -17.82
C GLU A 621 -3.11 -25.47 -16.83
N ASP A 622 -3.86 -26.58 -16.82
CA ASP A 622 -5.09 -26.71 -16.04
C ASP A 622 -4.89 -26.46 -14.55
N ALA A 623 -3.76 -26.92 -14.01
CA ALA A 623 -3.44 -26.73 -12.59
C ALA A 623 -3.31 -25.23 -12.23
N TYR A 624 -2.59 -24.47 -13.04
CA TYR A 624 -2.45 -23.01 -12.85
C TYR A 624 -3.80 -22.30 -12.97
N MET A 625 -4.59 -22.62 -14.00
CA MET A 625 -5.91 -22.00 -14.20
C MET A 625 -6.85 -22.30 -13.05
N THR A 626 -6.79 -23.52 -12.50
CA THR A 626 -7.58 -23.92 -11.32
C THR A 626 -7.18 -23.12 -10.10
N VAL A 627 -5.87 -22.96 -9.86
CA VAL A 627 -5.35 -22.17 -8.73
C VAL A 627 -5.84 -20.72 -8.80
N MET A 628 -5.71 -20.07 -9.97
CA MET A 628 -6.09 -18.67 -10.11
C MET A 628 -7.60 -18.43 -9.91
N ARG A 629 -8.44 -19.32 -10.47
CA ARG A 629 -9.90 -19.28 -10.25
C ARG A 629 -10.28 -19.49 -8.81
N GLU A 630 -9.67 -20.48 -8.17
CA GLU A 630 -9.99 -20.80 -6.79
C GLU A 630 -9.53 -19.69 -5.82
N PHE A 631 -8.34 -19.12 -6.04
CA PHE A 631 -7.88 -17.97 -5.28
C PHE A 631 -8.83 -16.78 -5.42
N TYR A 632 -9.24 -16.46 -6.65
CA TYR A 632 -10.22 -15.42 -6.88
C TYR A 632 -11.56 -15.73 -6.18
N ASN A 633 -12.09 -16.95 -6.30
CA ASN A 633 -13.37 -17.33 -5.69
C ASN A 633 -13.35 -17.25 -4.17
N ARG A 634 -12.26 -17.64 -3.54
CA ARG A 634 -12.10 -17.59 -2.06
C ARG A 634 -12.03 -16.17 -1.53
N PHE A 635 -11.36 -15.29 -2.25
CA PHE A 635 -11.05 -13.94 -1.79
C PHE A 635 -11.81 -12.82 -2.51
N LYS A 636 -12.74 -13.16 -3.36
CA LYS A 636 -13.65 -12.19 -4.01
C LYS A 636 -14.35 -11.31 -2.97
N ASN A 637 -14.19 -9.98 -3.08
CA ASN A 637 -14.66 -8.95 -2.16
C ASN A 637 -14.01 -9.01 -0.75
N ARG A 638 -12.85 -9.64 -0.63
CA ARG A 638 -12.12 -9.80 0.63
C ARG A 638 -10.68 -9.29 0.51
N TYR A 639 -10.03 -9.20 1.67
CA TYR A 639 -8.60 -9.00 1.75
C TYR A 639 -7.89 -10.36 1.67
N ALA A 640 -6.75 -10.38 1.00
CA ALA A 640 -5.89 -11.54 0.86
C ALA A 640 -4.43 -11.17 1.15
N SER A 641 -3.73 -12.06 1.80
CA SER A 641 -2.30 -11.99 2.03
C SER A 641 -1.52 -12.88 1.05
N THR A 642 -0.22 -12.68 0.99
CA THR A 642 0.72 -13.57 0.31
C THR A 642 0.62 -15.02 0.82
N GLU A 643 0.41 -15.20 2.14
CA GLU A 643 0.23 -16.51 2.76
C GLU A 643 -1.08 -17.19 2.32
N ASP A 644 -2.15 -16.42 2.13
CA ASP A 644 -3.42 -16.94 1.59
C ASP A 644 -3.24 -17.49 0.17
N PHE A 645 -2.46 -16.78 -0.67
CA PHE A 645 -2.15 -17.23 -2.02
C PHE A 645 -1.30 -18.50 -2.00
N LYS A 646 -0.22 -18.51 -1.22
CA LYS A 646 0.63 -19.70 -1.00
C LYS A 646 -0.20 -20.91 -0.55
N THR A 647 -0.97 -20.72 0.51
CA THR A 647 -1.84 -21.79 1.07
C THR A 647 -2.84 -22.32 0.04
N THR A 648 -3.39 -21.44 -0.80
CA THR A 648 -4.31 -21.86 -1.88
C THR A 648 -3.60 -22.77 -2.87
N ILE A 649 -2.38 -22.43 -3.30
CA ILE A 649 -1.61 -23.26 -4.23
C ILE A 649 -1.27 -24.61 -3.57
N GLU A 650 -0.74 -24.59 -2.35
CA GLU A 650 -0.34 -25.80 -1.62
C GLU A 650 -1.49 -26.79 -1.42
N GLN A 651 -2.68 -26.27 -1.07
CA GLN A 651 -3.88 -27.10 -0.91
C GLN A 651 -4.35 -27.76 -2.21
N LEU A 652 -4.22 -27.06 -3.34
CA LEU A 652 -4.69 -27.56 -4.64
C LEU A 652 -3.67 -28.46 -5.34
N THR A 653 -2.39 -28.26 -5.09
CA THR A 653 -1.31 -28.99 -5.78
C THR A 653 -0.64 -30.06 -4.90
N GLY A 654 -0.76 -29.97 -3.58
CA GLY A 654 -0.04 -30.81 -2.63
C GLY A 654 1.46 -30.47 -2.51
N ALA A 655 1.92 -29.37 -3.14
CA ALA A 655 3.32 -28.94 -3.12
C ALA A 655 3.62 -28.12 -1.86
N ASP A 656 4.81 -28.30 -1.26
CA ASP A 656 5.37 -27.37 -0.28
C ASP A 656 6.09 -26.22 -1.03
N LEU A 657 5.59 -25.01 -0.89
CA LEU A 657 6.10 -23.80 -1.56
C LEU A 657 6.76 -22.81 -0.62
N GLY A 658 6.89 -23.08 0.67
CA GLY A 658 7.55 -22.20 1.63
C GLY A 658 8.90 -21.69 1.09
N TRP A 659 9.76 -22.60 0.62
CA TRP A 659 11.06 -22.27 0.02
C TRP A 659 10.97 -21.32 -1.18
N PHE A 660 9.92 -21.42 -2.00
CA PHE A 660 9.75 -20.57 -3.20
C PHE A 660 9.42 -19.16 -2.78
N PHE A 661 8.46 -18.98 -1.87
CA PHE A 661 8.07 -17.65 -1.38
C PHE A 661 9.20 -16.98 -0.58
N ASP A 662 9.95 -17.75 0.23
CA ASP A 662 11.13 -17.26 0.95
C ASP A 662 12.18 -16.68 -0.01
N GLN A 663 12.41 -17.34 -1.13
CA GLN A 663 13.42 -16.93 -2.10
C GLN A 663 12.96 -15.75 -2.98
N TRP A 664 11.73 -15.81 -3.48
CA TRP A 664 11.29 -14.94 -4.55
C TRP A 664 10.43 -13.75 -4.10
N VAL A 665 9.69 -13.89 -3.01
CA VAL A 665 8.82 -12.83 -2.45
C VAL A 665 9.45 -12.14 -1.25
N TYR A 666 9.92 -12.90 -0.29
CA TYR A 666 10.52 -12.39 0.95
C TYR A 666 12.03 -12.14 0.83
N GLY A 667 12.68 -12.78 -0.13
CA GLY A 667 14.09 -12.62 -0.45
C GLY A 667 14.35 -11.68 -1.63
N ASN A 668 15.64 -11.33 -1.80
CA ASN A 668 16.09 -10.39 -2.83
C ASN A 668 17.13 -10.96 -3.80
N GLN A 669 17.53 -12.21 -3.64
CA GLN A 669 18.58 -12.82 -4.46
C GLN A 669 18.08 -13.18 -5.86
N LEU A 670 18.95 -13.01 -6.85
CA LEU A 670 18.67 -13.30 -8.25
C LEU A 670 19.79 -14.21 -8.81
N PRO A 671 19.46 -15.43 -9.30
CA PRO A 671 20.46 -16.39 -9.75
C PRO A 671 21.06 -16.05 -11.12
N THR A 672 22.34 -16.37 -11.26
CA THR A 672 23.01 -16.52 -12.56
C THR A 672 23.42 -17.97 -12.72
N TYR A 673 23.01 -18.62 -13.80
CA TYR A 673 23.39 -19.99 -14.14
C TYR A 673 24.43 -20.00 -15.24
N ARG A 674 25.55 -20.71 -15.00
CA ARG A 674 26.52 -21.07 -16.03
C ARG A 674 26.31 -22.50 -16.44
N VAL A 675 26.04 -22.74 -17.71
CA VAL A 675 25.53 -24.02 -18.20
C VAL A 675 26.48 -24.57 -19.28
N ALA A 676 26.86 -25.81 -19.13
CA ALA A 676 27.56 -26.60 -20.11
C ALA A 676 26.85 -27.93 -20.32
N TRP A 677 26.89 -28.45 -21.50
CA TRP A 677 26.36 -29.79 -21.79
C TRP A 677 27.25 -30.54 -22.79
N LYS A 678 27.13 -31.88 -22.76
CA LYS A 678 27.74 -32.80 -23.72
C LYS A 678 26.80 -33.93 -24.05
N LYS A 679 26.96 -34.48 -25.25
CA LYS A 679 26.22 -35.66 -25.75
C LYS A 679 27.15 -36.86 -25.92
N GLU A 680 26.61 -38.05 -25.70
CA GLU A 680 27.35 -39.31 -25.88
C GLU A 680 26.40 -40.39 -26.42
N LYS A 681 26.79 -41.01 -27.54
CA LYS A 681 26.02 -42.12 -28.14
C LYS A 681 26.27 -43.40 -27.34
N GLN A 682 25.22 -44.05 -26.88
CA GLN A 682 25.25 -45.29 -26.11
C GLN A 682 25.26 -46.52 -27.04
N GLN A 683 25.63 -47.68 -26.49
CA GLN A 683 25.72 -48.95 -27.25
C GLN A 683 24.36 -49.42 -27.78
N ASP A 684 23.25 -49.03 -27.10
CA ASP A 684 21.86 -49.33 -27.51
C ASP A 684 21.32 -48.39 -28.58
N GLY A 685 22.12 -47.46 -29.05
CA GLY A 685 21.78 -46.47 -30.07
C GLY A 685 21.11 -45.22 -29.53
N MET A 686 20.79 -45.16 -28.22
CA MET A 686 20.28 -43.96 -27.55
C MET A 686 21.38 -42.93 -27.35
N TRP A 687 20.97 -41.67 -27.15
CA TRP A 687 21.89 -40.59 -26.84
C TRP A 687 21.70 -40.15 -25.40
N LYS A 688 22.80 -40.09 -24.67
CA LYS A 688 22.89 -39.56 -23.32
C LYS A 688 23.34 -38.10 -23.35
N VAL A 689 22.64 -37.23 -22.62
CA VAL A 689 23.01 -35.83 -22.41
C VAL A 689 23.41 -35.64 -20.95
N THR A 690 24.59 -35.06 -20.72
CA THR A 690 25.02 -34.65 -19.38
C THR A 690 25.11 -33.13 -19.33
N MET A 691 24.51 -32.50 -18.34
CA MET A 691 24.59 -31.08 -18.10
C MET A 691 25.35 -30.75 -16.82
N ARG A 692 26.16 -29.71 -16.86
CA ARG A 692 26.77 -29.11 -15.68
C ARG A 692 26.26 -27.71 -15.52
N ILE A 693 25.64 -27.42 -14.37
CA ILE A 693 25.03 -26.14 -14.02
C ILE A 693 25.73 -25.58 -12.79
N ARG A 694 26.34 -24.39 -12.92
CA ARG A 694 26.91 -23.64 -11.80
C ARG A 694 26.00 -22.50 -11.45
N GLN A 695 25.51 -22.47 -10.21
CA GLN A 695 24.60 -21.45 -9.66
C GLN A 695 25.43 -20.40 -8.91
N GLN A 696 25.22 -19.12 -9.24
CA GLN A 696 25.94 -17.96 -8.69
C GLN A 696 24.95 -16.84 -8.29
N GLY A 697 25.36 -15.93 -7.38
CA GLY A 697 24.57 -14.78 -6.95
C GLY A 697 23.48 -15.08 -5.93
N VAL A 698 23.45 -16.31 -5.41
CA VAL A 698 22.45 -16.78 -4.44
C VAL A 698 23.11 -17.61 -3.34
N GLY A 699 22.41 -17.79 -2.21
CA GLY A 699 22.88 -18.58 -1.10
C GLY A 699 22.87 -20.10 -1.36
N GLU A 700 23.58 -20.86 -0.53
CA GLU A 700 23.72 -22.32 -0.67
C GLU A 700 22.41 -23.11 -0.67
N LYS A 701 21.39 -22.59 -0.01
CA LYS A 701 20.06 -23.24 0.09
C LYS A 701 19.12 -22.86 -1.07
N PHE A 702 19.56 -21.99 -1.99
CA PHE A 702 18.74 -21.58 -3.11
C PHE A 702 18.51 -22.75 -4.06
N ARG A 703 17.28 -22.99 -4.43
CA ARG A 703 16.90 -24.10 -5.31
C ARG A 703 15.83 -23.69 -6.30
N MET A 704 15.83 -24.31 -7.49
CA MET A 704 14.80 -24.05 -8.51
C MET A 704 14.63 -25.24 -9.43
N PRO A 705 13.40 -25.70 -9.71
CA PRO A 705 13.10 -26.60 -10.82
C PRO A 705 13.14 -25.80 -12.13
N VAL A 706 14.04 -26.19 -13.03
CA VAL A 706 14.27 -25.47 -14.28
C VAL A 706 13.90 -26.38 -15.46
N PRO A 707 13.01 -25.93 -16.38
CA PRO A 707 12.73 -26.67 -17.61
C PRO A 707 13.92 -26.69 -18.55
N VAL A 708 14.14 -27.84 -19.16
CA VAL A 708 15.16 -28.09 -20.17
C VAL A 708 14.49 -28.69 -21.40
N LYS A 709 14.79 -28.19 -22.58
CA LYS A 709 14.40 -28.76 -23.89
C LYS A 709 15.61 -29.41 -24.53
N ILE A 710 15.47 -30.63 -25.03
CA ILE A 710 16.44 -31.32 -25.86
C ILE A 710 15.80 -31.46 -27.23
N ALA A 711 16.48 -31.01 -28.30
CA ALA A 711 15.97 -31.09 -29.67
C ALA A 711 17.00 -31.60 -30.65
N ASP A 712 16.51 -32.21 -31.76
CA ASP A 712 17.34 -32.53 -32.94
C ASP A 712 17.22 -31.46 -34.03
N GLU A 713 17.92 -31.63 -35.15
CA GLU A 713 17.88 -30.73 -36.32
C GLU A 713 16.48 -30.63 -36.98
N ASP A 714 15.66 -31.68 -36.89
CA ASP A 714 14.34 -31.76 -37.48
C ASP A 714 13.25 -31.15 -36.63
N GLY A 715 13.61 -30.63 -35.42
CA GLY A 715 12.68 -30.00 -34.47
C GLY A 715 11.93 -30.98 -33.57
N LYS A 716 12.27 -32.29 -33.58
CA LYS A 716 11.78 -33.24 -32.60
C LYS A 716 12.37 -32.89 -31.24
N ALA A 717 11.54 -32.72 -30.24
CA ALA A 717 12.01 -32.25 -28.92
C ALA A 717 11.31 -32.98 -27.78
N ILE A 718 12.04 -33.09 -26.68
CA ILE A 718 11.48 -33.45 -25.37
C ILE A 718 11.74 -32.31 -24.37
N ARG A 719 10.83 -32.18 -23.41
CA ARG A 719 10.93 -31.24 -22.29
C ARG A 719 10.89 -31.99 -20.97
N LEU A 720 11.73 -31.56 -20.05
CA LEU A 720 11.79 -32.13 -18.69
C LEU A 720 12.19 -31.04 -17.69
N ARG A 721 11.98 -31.27 -16.40
CA ARG A 721 12.50 -30.38 -15.35
C ARG A 721 13.68 -31.02 -14.64
N ILE A 722 14.67 -30.20 -14.37
CA ILE A 722 15.81 -30.55 -13.52
C ILE A 722 15.79 -29.68 -12.27
N ASN A 723 16.18 -30.24 -11.13
CA ASN A 723 16.28 -29.50 -9.89
C ASN A 723 17.72 -28.98 -9.70
N VAL A 724 17.91 -27.67 -9.73
CA VAL A 724 19.15 -27.02 -9.35
C VAL A 724 19.10 -26.72 -7.87
N THR A 725 19.93 -27.38 -7.07
CA THR A 725 19.84 -27.35 -5.59
C THR A 725 21.15 -27.02 -4.89
N SER A 726 22.24 -26.84 -5.64
CA SER A 726 23.57 -26.58 -5.09
C SER A 726 24.38 -25.66 -6.00
N ALA A 727 25.49 -25.14 -5.50
CA ALA A 727 26.37 -24.25 -6.27
C ALA A 727 26.89 -24.90 -7.60
N THR A 728 27.03 -26.19 -7.64
CA THR A 728 27.36 -26.96 -8.86
C THR A 728 26.51 -28.22 -8.89
N ASN A 729 25.79 -28.41 -10.00
CA ASN A 729 24.95 -29.57 -10.26
C ASN A 729 25.47 -30.23 -11.55
N GLU A 730 25.71 -31.52 -11.52
CA GLU A 730 25.94 -32.33 -12.71
C GLU A 730 24.79 -33.32 -12.83
N VAL A 731 24.04 -33.22 -13.94
CA VAL A 731 22.79 -33.94 -14.14
C VAL A 731 22.85 -34.74 -15.41
N GLU A 732 22.64 -36.04 -15.31
CA GLU A 732 22.40 -36.91 -16.45
C GLU A 732 20.92 -36.85 -16.81
N LEU A 733 20.62 -36.46 -18.04
CA LEU A 733 19.26 -36.39 -18.54
C LEU A 733 18.81 -37.76 -19.05
N PRO A 734 17.51 -38.06 -19.07
CA PRO A 734 16.98 -39.29 -19.65
C PRO A 734 17.48 -39.47 -21.10
N PRO A 735 17.89 -40.66 -21.51
CA PRO A 735 18.40 -40.90 -22.87
C PRO A 735 17.29 -40.65 -23.92
N VAL A 736 17.70 -40.13 -25.06
CA VAL A 736 16.83 -39.82 -26.18
C VAL A 736 17.15 -40.68 -27.40
N ALA A 737 16.13 -41.01 -28.20
CA ALA A 737 16.28 -41.84 -29.40
C ALA A 737 16.75 -41.08 -30.64
N PHE A 738 16.99 -39.78 -30.52
CA PHE A 738 17.48 -38.92 -31.59
C PHE A 738 18.80 -38.24 -31.18
N GLU A 739 19.60 -37.81 -32.10
CA GLU A 739 20.82 -37.07 -31.81
C GLU A 739 20.50 -35.66 -31.32
N PRO A 740 20.89 -35.28 -30.09
CA PRO A 740 20.68 -33.91 -29.59
C PRO A 740 21.58 -32.93 -30.31
N GLU A 741 21.02 -31.91 -30.94
CA GLU A 741 21.73 -30.78 -31.54
C GLU A 741 21.59 -29.50 -30.75
N GLU A 742 20.48 -29.39 -29.98
CA GLU A 742 20.21 -28.26 -29.13
C GLU A 742 19.80 -28.72 -27.72
N VAL A 743 20.35 -28.12 -26.69
CA VAL A 743 19.89 -28.26 -25.29
C VAL A 743 19.66 -26.88 -24.71
N VAL A 744 18.39 -26.50 -24.55
CA VAL A 744 17.99 -25.20 -24.02
C VAL A 744 17.73 -25.33 -22.52
N PHE A 745 18.57 -24.70 -21.71
CA PHE A 745 18.33 -24.52 -20.29
C PHE A 745 17.44 -23.31 -20.06
N ASN A 746 16.50 -23.38 -19.13
CA ASN A 746 15.48 -22.37 -18.89
C ASN A 746 14.55 -22.20 -20.12
N ASP A 747 14.12 -23.33 -20.69
CA ASP A 747 13.12 -23.34 -21.76
C ASP A 747 11.87 -22.59 -21.35
N LEU A 748 11.14 -22.00 -22.31
CA LEU A 748 9.97 -21.15 -22.11
C LEU A 748 10.26 -19.87 -21.28
N THR A 749 11.52 -19.50 -21.11
CA THR A 749 11.91 -18.37 -20.25
C THR A 749 11.29 -18.50 -18.85
N SER A 750 11.31 -19.70 -18.29
CA SER A 750 10.47 -20.11 -17.15
C SER A 750 10.94 -19.57 -15.80
N VAL A 751 12.21 -19.19 -15.67
CA VAL A 751 12.83 -18.75 -14.41
C VAL A 751 13.51 -17.39 -14.59
N LEU A 752 13.27 -16.50 -13.65
CA LEU A 752 13.92 -15.19 -13.60
C LEU A 752 15.41 -15.36 -13.24
N CYS A 753 16.29 -15.38 -14.24
CA CYS A 753 17.72 -15.59 -14.06
C CYS A 753 18.52 -15.02 -15.24
N ASP A 754 19.83 -14.91 -15.04
CA ASP A 754 20.80 -14.85 -16.15
C ASP A 754 21.28 -16.24 -16.49
N VAL A 755 21.38 -16.56 -17.77
CA VAL A 755 21.98 -17.79 -18.26
C VAL A 755 23.22 -17.46 -19.09
N LYS A 756 24.33 -18.14 -18.81
CA LYS A 756 25.59 -18.01 -19.53
C LYS A 756 26.09 -19.39 -19.95
N GLU A 757 26.33 -19.56 -21.23
CA GLU A 757 26.91 -20.80 -21.72
C GLU A 757 28.40 -20.87 -21.39
N GLU A 758 28.86 -22.06 -21.08
CA GLU A 758 30.31 -22.35 -20.92
C GLU A 758 30.65 -23.70 -21.55
N ARG A 759 31.92 -23.95 -21.72
CA ARG A 759 32.37 -25.25 -22.22
C ARG A 759 32.26 -26.30 -21.10
N PHE A 760 31.88 -27.53 -21.50
CA PHE A 760 31.74 -28.65 -20.57
C PHE A 760 33.10 -29.08 -19.98
#